data_f59be26c280a610fea8606c90b8e292a
#
_entry.id   f59be26c280a610fea8606c90b8e292a
#
_cell.length_a   1.000
_cell.length_b   1.000
_cell.length_c   1.000
_cell.angle_alpha   90.00
_cell.angle_beta   90.00
_cell.angle_gamma   90.00
#
_symmetry.space_group_name_H-M   'P 1'
#
loop_
_entity.id
_entity.type
_entity.pdbx_description
1 polymer ?
#
loop_
_entity_poly.entity_id
_entity_poly.type
_entity_poly.pdbx_seq_one_letter_code
_entity_poly.pdbx_strand_id
1 'polypeptide(L)'
;MACSTDIPAQNNGENISRTDTLEEVVVTSREGKRTTSTSIISRSAIEHLQPSTFADLLALLPGGSTALPNLTNANTIHLRQAGTGGSDYNISSLGTVFVTDGIPMSQNANMQFVKQASSGIYGDPDAGRNHVNSGVDMRQIPTDNIESVEIIRGIAPVEYGDLTSGVVLIQRKLKATPYEARFKADSYSKLLYVGKGFEWKKLTAVVGIDWLDAKADPRNSLNNYKRLTVSARLQSRWKIGNFMLRWRSNTDYTGSFDNDKHDAEILKQKDDSYHSEYNRISMSHSFLLTPRTTSVLKSINLDIAANYERNTIEQQKSISISRDIAVSTVLGDGEHDGLYLPYHYNASVEVDGRPLNIYSKIKSLLETDLLKTHHLINIGAEWKMEKNYGHGQVYDPTLPLMPGTPYRPRNYRDIPAQQQLSIYMQDDADMNIGKHQLRMSLGLRASTLLNLNGKYKMSGHYYLDPRANLQWRLPAIAVGQKQLSININGGLGRQTKFPTLMQIYPDKIYNDIIELNYFNINPDLRRLHMRTYMLDATNYGLSPAHNDKWEIRIGAYCDGNQFSVTYFKERMTTGFRTSSVARPFTYRDYNEAAIAGSMLTAPPELTDIPYEDKTILGLYSRTTNGSKLIKEGIEWQLSTKRYNAIKTRFTVNGAWFRTTYSNSEPMFRTNTSAVVEGKPVNQLYIGYYDNSSGTIREQLNTNVMADTYIKRLGLTFSLTAEMTWFYSTKNMAENGMPTAYMATDGNIYPYSEADRSDTYLQWLVNTYSSTQFVKQKTPFWAFVNLKVTKDFGSFMKLALFIDRMIDFMPDYKTVSGLTVRRTSKPYFGMEINFKL
;
A
#
# COMPACT_ATOMS: atom_id res chain seq x y z
N MET A 1 -18.39 7.54 12.08
CA MET A 1 -19.27 6.46 12.06
C MET A 1 -19.21 5.90 10.66
N ALA A 2 -18.64 4.74 10.46
CA ALA A 2 -19.54 3.94 9.69
C ALA A 2 -20.86 4.19 10.40
N CYS A 3 -21.84 4.78 9.77
CA CYS A 3 -23.15 4.46 10.16
C CYS A 3 -23.16 2.91 10.14
N SER A 4 -22.96 2.28 11.31
CA SER A 4 -24.10 1.51 11.69
C SER A 4 -25.19 2.56 11.62
N THR A 5 -25.76 2.76 10.48
CA THR A 5 -27.15 2.85 10.38
C THR A 5 -27.59 1.57 11.08
N ASP A 6 -27.70 1.62 12.41
CA ASP A 6 -28.96 1.38 13.01
C ASP A 6 -29.91 2.35 12.29
N ILE A 7 -30.19 2.08 11.02
CA ILE A 7 -31.48 2.34 10.43
C ILE A 7 -32.37 1.61 11.42
N PRO A 8 -33.21 2.31 12.19
CA PRO A 8 -34.20 1.63 13.00
C PRO A 8 -34.84 0.66 12.01
N ALA A 9 -34.71 -0.66 12.27
CA ALA A 9 -35.44 -1.65 11.53
C ALA A 9 -36.85 -1.14 11.59
N GLN A 10 -37.41 -0.71 10.44
CA GLN A 10 -38.81 -0.48 10.35
C GLN A 10 -39.42 -1.78 10.83
N ASN A 11 -40.02 -1.74 12.02
CA ASN A 11 -40.96 -2.74 12.51
C ASN A 11 -42.14 -2.77 11.54
N ASN A 12 -41.95 -3.43 10.42
CA ASN A 12 -43.10 -4.06 9.75
C ASN A 12 -43.42 -5.25 10.64
N GLY A 13 -44.60 -5.15 11.31
CA GLY A 13 -45.09 -6.12 12.28
C GLY A 13 -45.25 -7.51 11.69
N GLU A 14 -44.13 -8.23 11.60
CA GLU A 14 -44.15 -9.69 11.65
C GLU A 14 -43.68 -10.06 13.04
N ASN A 15 -44.57 -10.65 13.82
CA ASN A 15 -44.31 -11.38 15.05
C ASN A 15 -43.27 -12.46 14.74
N ILE A 16 -41.98 -12.08 14.76
CA ILE A 16 -40.92 -13.04 14.87
C ILE A 16 -40.95 -13.49 16.34
N SER A 17 -41.51 -14.66 16.58
CA SER A 17 -41.37 -15.37 17.84
C SER A 17 -39.92 -15.29 18.25
N ARG A 18 -39.62 -14.67 19.42
CA ARG A 18 -38.31 -14.74 20.09
C ARG A 18 -38.07 -16.20 20.47
N THR A 19 -37.64 -16.99 19.51
CA THR A 19 -36.77 -18.12 19.82
C THR A 19 -35.38 -17.53 19.95
N ASP A 20 -34.78 -17.65 21.13
CA ASP A 20 -33.36 -17.41 21.38
C ASP A 20 -32.54 -18.35 20.48
N THR A 21 -32.45 -18.03 19.20
CA THR A 21 -31.44 -18.57 18.31
C THR A 21 -30.16 -17.86 18.66
N LEU A 22 -29.28 -18.52 19.41
CA LEU A 22 -27.87 -18.18 19.54
C LEU A 22 -27.40 -17.71 18.15
N GLU A 23 -26.88 -16.48 18.07
CA GLU A 23 -26.37 -15.92 16.82
C GLU A 23 -25.47 -16.95 16.15
N GLU A 24 -25.80 -17.28 14.91
CA GLU A 24 -25.03 -18.25 14.14
C GLU A 24 -23.62 -17.74 13.98
N VAL A 25 -22.62 -18.43 14.58
CA VAL A 25 -21.20 -18.03 14.49
C VAL A 25 -20.75 -18.09 13.04
N VAL A 26 -20.53 -16.94 12.43
CA VAL A 26 -20.03 -16.79 11.07
C VAL A 26 -18.52 -16.61 11.11
N VAL A 27 -17.81 -17.59 10.63
CA VAL A 27 -16.34 -17.65 10.68
C VAL A 27 -15.67 -17.21 9.37
N THR A 28 -16.43 -16.67 8.43
CA THR A 28 -15.97 -16.21 7.11
C THR A 28 -16.39 -14.78 6.84
N SER A 29 -15.86 -14.14 5.80
CA SER A 29 -16.39 -12.86 5.32
C SER A 29 -17.77 -13.06 4.69
N ARG A 30 -18.60 -12.02 4.78
CA ARG A 30 -19.89 -11.94 4.10
C ARG A 30 -19.92 -10.77 3.15
N GLU A 31 -20.63 -10.92 2.03
CA GLU A 31 -20.91 -9.76 1.18
C GLU A 31 -21.82 -8.77 1.91
N GLY A 32 -21.48 -7.48 1.88
CA GLY A 32 -22.22 -6.43 2.55
C GLY A 32 -23.56 -6.12 1.89
N LYS A 33 -24.43 -5.43 2.61
CA LYS A 33 -25.76 -4.99 2.11
C LYS A 33 -25.70 -3.65 1.36
N ARG A 34 -24.49 -3.09 1.15
CA ARG A 34 -24.33 -1.84 0.40
C ARG A 34 -24.68 -2.00 -1.08
N THR A 35 -24.93 -0.89 -1.73
CA THR A 35 -25.16 -0.83 -3.20
C THR A 35 -23.91 -1.19 -4.01
N THR A 36 -22.73 -1.12 -3.41
CA THR A 36 -21.40 -1.45 -3.99
C THR A 36 -20.82 -2.73 -3.39
N SER A 37 -19.82 -3.33 -4.03
CA SER A 37 -19.16 -4.56 -3.57
C SER A 37 -18.37 -4.35 -2.29
N THR A 38 -18.75 -5.08 -1.24
CA THR A 38 -18.16 -4.97 0.11
C THR A 38 -18.02 -6.34 0.75
N SER A 39 -16.94 -6.54 1.48
CA SER A 39 -16.76 -7.72 2.34
C SER A 39 -16.79 -7.29 3.80
N ILE A 40 -17.62 -7.94 4.60
CA ILE A 40 -17.73 -7.72 6.06
C ILE A 40 -17.11 -8.90 6.78
N ILE A 41 -16.15 -8.62 7.64
CA ILE A 41 -15.47 -9.59 8.51
C ILE A 41 -15.89 -9.27 9.94
N SER A 42 -16.64 -10.16 10.55
CA SER A 42 -17.14 -10.00 11.93
C SER A 42 -16.10 -10.39 12.98
N ARG A 43 -16.34 -10.03 14.23
CA ARG A 43 -15.50 -10.46 15.37
C ARG A 43 -15.36 -11.98 15.42
N SER A 44 -16.44 -12.73 15.20
CA SER A 44 -16.40 -14.20 15.20
C SER A 44 -15.49 -14.76 14.10
N ALA A 45 -15.46 -14.15 12.93
CA ALA A 45 -14.56 -14.53 11.85
C ALA A 45 -13.10 -14.22 12.20
N ILE A 46 -12.83 -13.06 12.83
CA ILE A 46 -11.50 -12.68 13.30
C ILE A 46 -11.00 -13.65 14.38
N GLU A 47 -11.81 -13.96 15.40
CA GLU A 47 -11.46 -14.92 16.46
C GLU A 47 -11.21 -16.33 15.92
N HIS A 48 -11.94 -16.74 14.90
CA HIS A 48 -11.74 -18.06 14.29
C HIS A 48 -10.50 -18.11 13.39
N LEU A 49 -10.20 -17.02 12.66
CA LEU A 49 -9.00 -16.93 11.81
C LEU A 49 -7.70 -16.90 12.62
N GLN A 50 -7.73 -16.35 13.84
CA GLN A 50 -6.57 -16.22 14.73
C GLN A 50 -5.41 -15.40 14.12
N PRO A 51 -5.68 -14.21 13.59
CA PRO A 51 -4.68 -13.43 12.88
C PRO A 51 -3.59 -12.93 13.83
N SER A 52 -2.36 -12.83 13.35
CA SER A 52 -1.25 -12.14 14.02
C SER A 52 -1.22 -10.66 13.62
N THR A 53 -1.63 -10.37 12.39
CA THR A 53 -1.72 -9.00 11.84
C THR A 53 -2.99 -8.82 11.02
N PHE A 54 -3.27 -7.57 10.65
CA PHE A 54 -4.40 -7.26 9.77
C PHE A 54 -4.31 -7.95 8.40
N ALA A 55 -3.09 -8.18 7.89
CA ALA A 55 -2.88 -8.82 6.59
C ALA A 55 -3.52 -10.22 6.48
N ASP A 56 -3.56 -10.96 7.59
CA ASP A 56 -4.15 -12.30 7.64
C ASP A 56 -5.65 -12.30 7.31
N LEU A 57 -6.35 -11.17 7.59
CA LEU A 57 -7.78 -11.03 7.30
C LEU A 57 -8.08 -11.03 5.79
N LEU A 58 -7.10 -10.68 4.95
CA LEU A 58 -7.29 -10.62 3.50
C LEU A 58 -7.50 -12.00 2.87
N ALA A 59 -7.09 -13.09 3.55
CA ALA A 59 -7.37 -14.45 3.12
C ALA A 59 -8.88 -14.77 3.05
N LEU A 60 -9.71 -14.03 3.79
CA LEU A 60 -11.16 -14.21 3.79
C LEU A 60 -11.87 -13.52 2.60
N LEU A 61 -11.16 -12.69 1.83
CA LEU A 61 -11.74 -11.99 0.68
C LEU A 61 -11.87 -12.93 -0.54
N PRO A 62 -12.82 -12.67 -1.46
CA PRO A 62 -12.80 -13.32 -2.76
C PRO A 62 -11.48 -13.07 -3.48
N GLY A 63 -10.83 -14.15 -3.93
CA GLY A 63 -9.49 -14.06 -4.51
C GLY A 63 -8.34 -14.03 -3.50
N GLY A 64 -8.61 -14.00 -2.20
CA GLY A 64 -7.62 -14.10 -1.14
C GLY A 64 -7.04 -15.52 -1.01
N SER A 65 -5.86 -15.62 -0.44
CA SER A 65 -5.22 -16.91 -0.07
C SER A 65 -4.42 -16.74 1.19
N THR A 66 -4.24 -17.83 1.93
CA THR A 66 -3.40 -17.86 3.13
C THR A 66 -1.93 -17.75 2.72
N ALA A 67 -1.26 -16.75 3.22
CA ALA A 67 0.18 -16.56 3.05
C ALA A 67 0.93 -16.98 4.32
N LEU A 68 2.16 -17.48 4.16
CA LEU A 68 3.05 -17.61 5.32
C LEU A 68 3.35 -16.22 5.88
N PRO A 69 3.37 -16.05 7.20
CA PRO A 69 3.68 -14.77 7.80
C PRO A 69 5.05 -14.27 7.35
N ASN A 70 5.10 -13.07 6.80
CA ASN A 70 6.33 -12.35 6.51
C ASN A 70 6.28 -11.02 7.26
N LEU A 71 6.62 -11.05 8.55
CA LEU A 71 6.48 -9.91 9.44
C LEU A 71 7.74 -9.03 9.49
N THR A 72 8.83 -9.42 8.82
CA THR A 72 10.05 -8.60 8.69
C THR A 72 10.03 -7.68 7.47
N ASN A 73 9.11 -7.88 6.54
CA ASN A 73 8.87 -6.96 5.42
C ASN A 73 7.54 -6.21 5.60
N ALA A 74 7.46 -5.00 5.06
CA ALA A 74 6.24 -4.22 5.06
C ALA A 74 5.10 -4.97 4.35
N ASN A 75 3.93 -5.03 4.98
CA ASN A 75 2.75 -5.70 4.44
C ASN A 75 1.74 -4.68 3.94
N THR A 76 1.62 -4.53 2.64
CA THR A 76 0.71 -3.59 1.99
C THR A 76 -0.49 -4.30 1.36
N ILE A 77 -1.64 -3.61 1.32
CA ILE A 77 -2.89 -4.18 0.81
C ILE A 77 -2.97 -4.11 -0.72
N HIS A 78 -3.43 -5.19 -1.33
CA HIS A 78 -3.67 -5.25 -2.77
C HIS A 78 -5.09 -5.78 -3.04
N LEU A 79 -5.95 -4.93 -3.60
CA LEU A 79 -7.35 -5.27 -3.87
C LEU A 79 -7.57 -5.50 -5.37
N ARG A 80 -8.32 -6.58 -5.71
CA ARG A 80 -8.78 -6.86 -7.07
C ARG A 80 -7.66 -6.85 -8.11
N GLN A 81 -6.54 -7.54 -7.85
CA GLN A 81 -5.45 -7.61 -8.81
C GLN A 81 -4.76 -8.98 -8.81
N ALA A 82 -4.19 -9.35 -9.95
CA ALA A 82 -3.39 -10.55 -10.12
C ALA A 82 -1.93 -10.23 -9.78
N GLY A 83 -1.43 -10.80 -8.68
CA GLY A 83 -0.06 -10.60 -8.20
C GLY A 83 0.23 -9.16 -7.77
N THR A 84 1.46 -8.93 -7.35
CA THR A 84 2.00 -7.59 -7.10
C THR A 84 2.74 -7.10 -8.34
N GLY A 85 2.44 -5.90 -8.83
CA GLY A 85 3.21 -5.26 -9.89
C GLY A 85 4.62 -4.90 -9.38
N GLY A 86 5.53 -4.55 -10.29
CA GLY A 86 6.77 -3.86 -9.92
C GLY A 86 6.44 -2.55 -9.20
N SER A 87 7.35 -2.08 -8.34
CA SER A 87 7.17 -0.88 -7.52
C SER A 87 6.76 0.36 -8.33
N ASP A 88 7.21 0.43 -9.59
CA ASP A 88 6.99 1.58 -10.47
C ASP A 88 5.55 1.72 -11.00
N TYR A 89 4.76 0.64 -11.00
CA TYR A 89 3.41 0.66 -11.56
C TYR A 89 2.32 0.49 -10.51
N ASN A 90 2.65 -0.05 -9.36
CA ASN A 90 1.66 -0.49 -8.40
C ASN A 90 1.40 0.54 -7.31
N ILE A 91 0.46 1.44 -7.56
CA ILE A 91 -0.01 2.38 -6.53
C ILE A 91 -1.32 1.91 -5.84
N SER A 92 -1.71 0.65 -6.00
CA SER A 92 -2.98 0.14 -5.46
C SER A 92 -3.06 0.25 -3.95
N SER A 93 -1.98 -0.05 -3.24
CA SER A 93 -1.95 0.05 -1.78
C SER A 93 -1.93 1.50 -1.31
N LEU A 94 -1.16 2.38 -1.96
CA LEU A 94 -1.19 3.82 -1.70
C LEU A 94 -2.59 4.41 -1.93
N GLY A 95 -3.31 3.87 -2.91
CA GLY A 95 -4.69 4.26 -3.23
C GLY A 95 -5.75 3.58 -2.38
N THR A 96 -5.40 2.80 -1.33
CA THR A 96 -6.35 2.19 -0.39
C THR A 96 -6.32 2.94 0.93
N VAL A 97 -7.47 3.44 1.36
CA VAL A 97 -7.59 4.20 2.60
C VAL A 97 -8.07 3.29 3.73
N PHE A 98 -7.33 3.28 4.84
CA PHE A 98 -7.74 2.66 6.09
C PHE A 98 -8.40 3.71 6.97
N VAL A 99 -9.59 3.42 7.48
CA VAL A 99 -10.38 4.30 8.34
C VAL A 99 -10.67 3.56 9.64
N THR A 100 -10.11 4.01 10.74
CA THR A 100 -10.31 3.41 12.07
C THR A 100 -11.24 4.29 12.89
N ASP A 101 -12.38 3.74 13.30
CA ASP A 101 -13.42 4.45 14.08
C ASP A 101 -13.83 5.81 13.47
N GLY A 102 -13.80 5.92 12.11
CA GLY A 102 -14.17 7.11 11.36
C GLY A 102 -13.02 8.03 10.96
N ILE A 103 -11.79 7.77 11.44
CA ILE A 103 -10.60 8.58 11.17
C ILE A 103 -9.70 7.86 10.16
N PRO A 104 -9.32 8.50 9.03
CA PRO A 104 -8.39 7.91 8.06
C PRO A 104 -6.96 7.86 8.63
N MET A 105 -6.27 6.75 8.34
CA MET A 105 -4.83 6.62 8.60
C MET A 105 -4.08 7.19 7.41
N SER A 106 -3.20 8.15 7.65
CA SER A 106 -2.35 8.73 6.60
C SER A 106 -0.91 8.26 6.73
N GLN A 107 -0.27 8.09 5.56
CA GLN A 107 1.16 7.80 5.40
C GLN A 107 1.82 8.77 4.41
N ASN A 108 1.13 9.87 4.02
CA ASN A 108 1.64 10.78 3.00
C ASN A 108 2.88 11.57 3.47
N ALA A 109 2.98 11.83 4.80
CA ALA A 109 4.15 12.50 5.39
C ALA A 109 5.26 11.53 5.80
N ASN A 110 5.10 10.21 5.60
CA ASN A 110 6.15 9.24 5.85
C ASN A 110 7.21 9.32 4.75
N MET A 111 8.44 9.63 5.15
CA MET A 111 9.61 9.74 4.29
C MET A 111 10.74 8.81 4.78
N GLN A 112 10.39 7.79 5.53
CA GLN A 112 11.26 6.86 6.22
C GLN A 112 11.82 5.81 5.27
N PHE A 113 12.92 6.11 4.59
CA PHE A 113 13.68 5.11 3.83
C PHE A 113 15.11 5.58 3.61
N VAL A 114 16.01 4.61 3.46
CA VAL A 114 17.40 4.87 3.13
C VAL A 114 17.53 4.95 1.62
N LYS A 115 17.66 6.15 1.08
CA LYS A 115 17.70 6.39 -0.37
C LYS A 115 18.86 5.66 -1.05
N GLN A 116 20.01 5.58 -0.40
CA GLN A 116 21.19 4.93 -0.92
C GLN A 116 21.06 3.41 -0.99
N ALA A 117 20.24 2.80 -0.12
CA ALA A 117 20.01 1.37 -0.10
C ALA A 117 19.17 0.86 -1.29
N SER A 118 18.30 1.70 -1.84
CA SER A 118 17.35 1.32 -2.90
C SER A 118 17.95 1.25 -4.31
N SER A 119 19.20 1.66 -4.50
CA SER A 119 19.84 1.83 -5.82
C SER A 119 21.11 1.00 -6.04
N GLY A 120 21.45 0.08 -5.14
CA GLY A 120 22.63 -0.76 -5.25
C GLY A 120 22.54 -1.85 -6.34
N ILE A 121 23.67 -2.15 -6.99
CA ILE A 121 23.79 -3.18 -8.06
C ILE A 121 23.37 -4.58 -7.59
N TYR A 122 23.39 -4.84 -6.30
CA TYR A 122 23.11 -6.15 -5.69
C TYR A 122 21.79 -6.22 -4.90
N GLY A 123 20.93 -5.19 -4.97
CA GLY A 123 19.67 -5.14 -4.23
C GLY A 123 19.90 -5.25 -2.72
N ASP A 124 19.72 -4.18 -1.98
CA ASP A 124 19.79 -4.22 -0.52
C ASP A 124 18.62 -5.04 0.02
N PRO A 125 18.83 -6.13 0.79
CA PRO A 125 17.75 -6.90 1.41
C PRO A 125 16.87 -6.03 2.30
N ASP A 126 17.38 -4.94 2.87
CA ASP A 126 16.63 -4.00 3.69
C ASP A 126 15.71 -3.08 2.88
N ALA A 127 15.88 -2.99 1.57
CA ALA A 127 14.97 -2.23 0.68
C ALA A 127 13.52 -2.75 0.75
N GLY A 128 13.31 -4.05 1.02
CA GLY A 128 11.99 -4.65 1.22
C GLY A 128 11.27 -4.21 2.49
N ARG A 129 11.97 -3.61 3.44
CA ARG A 129 11.42 -3.05 4.69
C ARG A 129 10.81 -1.67 4.50
N ASN A 130 11.13 -1.02 3.39
CA ASN A 130 10.63 0.30 3.03
C ASN A 130 9.20 0.23 2.49
N HIS A 131 8.32 1.12 2.98
CA HIS A 131 6.93 1.25 2.54
C HIS A 131 6.53 2.70 2.20
N VAL A 132 7.49 3.58 2.01
CA VAL A 132 7.24 4.97 1.58
C VAL A 132 6.56 4.96 0.21
N ASN A 133 5.53 5.79 0.04
CA ASN A 133 4.66 5.84 -1.14
C ASN A 133 3.94 4.51 -1.47
N SER A 134 3.92 3.55 -0.55
CA SER A 134 3.31 2.22 -0.75
C SER A 134 2.02 1.99 0.03
N GLY A 135 1.54 2.98 0.80
CA GLY A 135 0.34 2.90 1.63
C GLY A 135 0.62 2.40 3.06
N VAL A 136 -0.44 1.96 3.73
CA VAL A 136 -0.38 1.57 5.15
C VAL A 136 0.27 0.20 5.31
N ASP A 137 1.24 0.10 6.23
CA ASP A 137 1.82 -1.16 6.66
C ASP A 137 0.87 -1.86 7.65
N MET A 138 0.27 -2.96 7.21
CA MET A 138 -0.71 -3.71 7.99
C MET A 138 -0.12 -4.43 9.21
N ARG A 139 1.22 -4.55 9.32
CA ARG A 139 1.88 -5.08 10.53
C ARG A 139 1.59 -4.21 11.76
N GLN A 140 1.37 -2.91 11.55
CA GLN A 140 1.12 -1.93 12.61
C GLN A 140 -0.31 -1.96 13.16
N ILE A 141 -1.23 -2.76 12.56
CA ILE A 141 -2.63 -2.81 12.93
C ILE A 141 -2.92 -4.08 13.75
N PRO A 142 -3.12 -3.97 15.09
CA PRO A 142 -3.51 -5.10 15.92
C PRO A 142 -4.95 -5.51 15.65
N THR A 143 -5.26 -6.81 15.75
CA THR A 143 -6.60 -7.35 15.45
C THR A 143 -7.46 -7.64 16.66
N ASP A 144 -6.90 -7.60 17.87
CA ASP A 144 -7.55 -8.04 19.09
C ASP A 144 -8.70 -7.14 19.55
N ASN A 145 -8.56 -5.85 19.32
CA ASN A 145 -9.56 -4.84 19.68
C ASN A 145 -10.56 -4.54 18.55
N ILE A 146 -10.46 -5.22 17.41
CA ILE A 146 -11.37 -5.04 16.27
C ILE A 146 -12.69 -5.78 16.53
N GLU A 147 -13.82 -5.10 16.38
CA GLU A 147 -15.17 -5.68 16.41
C GLU A 147 -15.60 -6.13 15.02
N SER A 148 -15.33 -5.31 14.01
CA SER A 148 -15.62 -5.65 12.61
C SER A 148 -14.72 -4.91 11.64
N VAL A 149 -14.53 -5.50 10.47
CA VAL A 149 -13.87 -4.87 9.33
C VAL A 149 -14.83 -4.90 8.15
N GLU A 150 -15.00 -3.76 7.49
CA GLU A 150 -15.70 -3.67 6.21
C GLU A 150 -14.72 -3.21 5.14
N ILE A 151 -14.57 -3.98 4.08
CA ILE A 151 -13.66 -3.68 2.96
C ILE A 151 -14.50 -3.36 1.73
N ILE A 152 -14.54 -2.09 1.35
CA ILE A 152 -15.24 -1.59 0.17
C ILE A 152 -14.27 -1.70 -1.02
N ARG A 153 -14.54 -2.65 -1.91
CA ARG A 153 -13.70 -2.95 -3.07
C ARG A 153 -14.17 -2.21 -4.33
N GLY A 154 -15.45 -1.88 -4.41
CA GLY A 154 -16.09 -1.21 -5.53
C GLY A 154 -16.04 0.33 -5.43
N ILE A 155 -17.17 0.98 -5.78
CA ILE A 155 -17.30 2.44 -5.75
C ILE A 155 -17.66 2.88 -4.33
N ALA A 156 -16.69 3.43 -3.60
CA ALA A 156 -16.89 3.88 -2.23
C ALA A 156 -17.81 5.12 -2.16
N PRO A 157 -18.56 5.33 -1.05
CA PRO A 157 -19.29 6.57 -0.80
C PRO A 157 -18.37 7.80 -0.88
N VAL A 158 -18.90 8.97 -1.29
CA VAL A 158 -18.13 10.19 -1.51
C VAL A 158 -17.55 10.80 -0.23
N GLU A 159 -18.02 10.38 0.95
CA GLU A 159 -17.41 10.79 2.22
C GLU A 159 -15.97 10.27 2.38
N TYR A 160 -15.59 9.25 1.63
CA TYR A 160 -14.22 8.72 1.57
C TYR A 160 -13.52 9.21 0.31
N GLY A 161 -12.43 9.93 0.47
CA GLY A 161 -11.64 10.50 -0.62
C GLY A 161 -10.16 10.19 -0.48
N ASP A 162 -9.35 10.76 -1.39
CA ASP A 162 -7.92 10.57 -1.49
C ASP A 162 -7.54 9.08 -1.68
N LEU A 163 -8.26 8.40 -2.59
CA LEU A 163 -8.14 6.97 -2.86
C LEU A 163 -8.37 6.66 -4.34
N THR A 164 -7.80 5.55 -4.81
CA THR A 164 -8.01 5.00 -6.16
C THR A 164 -8.40 3.52 -6.13
N SER A 165 -8.16 2.80 -5.03
CA SER A 165 -8.38 1.35 -4.96
C SER A 165 -9.61 0.97 -4.14
N GLY A 166 -9.62 1.26 -2.86
CA GLY A 166 -10.72 0.89 -1.98
C GLY A 166 -10.64 1.53 -0.60
N VAL A 167 -11.57 1.14 0.28
CA VAL A 167 -11.63 1.61 1.66
C VAL A 167 -11.70 0.43 2.61
N VAL A 168 -10.90 0.46 3.66
CA VAL A 168 -10.93 -0.49 4.77
C VAL A 168 -11.46 0.23 6.00
N LEU A 169 -12.66 -0.11 6.42
CA LEU A 169 -13.32 0.45 7.61
C LEU A 169 -13.11 -0.49 8.78
N ILE A 170 -12.40 -0.03 9.79
CA ILE A 170 -12.12 -0.78 11.01
C ILE A 170 -12.95 -0.19 12.14
N GLN A 171 -13.83 -1.01 12.71
CA GLN A 171 -14.56 -0.67 13.92
C GLN A 171 -13.97 -1.44 15.10
N ARG A 172 -13.63 -0.73 16.17
CA ARG A 172 -13.05 -1.34 17.36
C ARG A 172 -14.10 -1.51 18.46
N LYS A 173 -13.88 -2.47 19.36
CA LYS A 173 -14.74 -2.75 20.50
C LYS A 173 -14.92 -1.50 21.37
N LEU A 174 -16.16 -1.17 21.70
CA LEU A 174 -16.52 -0.07 22.61
C LEU A 174 -17.76 -0.45 23.43
N LYS A 175 -17.62 -1.50 24.23
CA LYS A 175 -18.64 -2.05 25.13
C LYS A 175 -17.98 -2.67 26.36
N ALA A 176 -18.75 -2.89 27.43
CA ALA A 176 -18.30 -3.67 28.55
C ALA A 176 -17.89 -5.07 28.11
N THR A 177 -16.74 -5.50 28.55
CA THR A 177 -16.22 -6.86 28.34
C THR A 177 -15.61 -7.36 29.63
N PRO A 178 -15.59 -8.68 29.90
CA PRO A 178 -14.79 -9.24 30.98
C PRO A 178 -13.30 -8.95 30.71
N TYR A 179 -12.43 -9.36 31.63
CA TYR A 179 -11.00 -9.40 31.33
C TYR A 179 -10.79 -10.39 30.20
N GLU A 180 -10.17 -9.90 29.13
CA GLU A 180 -9.80 -10.71 27.98
C GLU A 180 -8.28 -10.84 27.93
N ALA A 181 -7.78 -12.08 27.79
CA ALA A 181 -6.38 -12.31 27.54
C ALA A 181 -6.25 -13.30 26.39
N ARG A 182 -5.35 -13.01 25.44
CA ARG A 182 -5.04 -13.86 24.29
C ARG A 182 -3.55 -14.11 24.24
N PHE A 183 -3.18 -15.37 24.14
CA PHE A 183 -1.83 -15.81 23.87
C PHE A 183 -1.83 -16.64 22.59
N LYS A 184 -1.01 -16.28 21.63
CA LYS A 184 -0.79 -17.04 20.40
C LYS A 184 0.70 -17.33 20.25
N ALA A 185 1.03 -18.54 19.84
CA ALA A 185 2.38 -18.95 19.47
C ALA A 185 2.34 -19.80 18.20
N ASP A 186 3.18 -19.45 17.26
CA ASP A 186 3.41 -20.19 16.03
C ASP A 186 4.90 -20.24 15.69
N SER A 187 5.26 -20.83 14.55
CA SER A 187 6.65 -20.97 14.13
C SER A 187 7.40 -19.65 13.94
N TYR A 188 6.68 -18.56 13.65
CA TYR A 188 7.28 -17.28 13.29
C TYR A 188 6.97 -16.17 14.27
N SER A 189 5.94 -16.33 15.12
CA SER A 189 5.48 -15.25 15.98
C SER A 189 4.94 -15.70 17.33
N LYS A 190 5.03 -14.78 18.31
CA LYS A 190 4.38 -14.86 19.62
C LYS A 190 3.59 -13.57 19.81
N LEU A 191 2.32 -13.70 20.23
CA LEU A 191 1.43 -12.58 20.47
C LEU A 191 0.80 -12.73 21.85
N LEU A 192 0.77 -11.60 22.58
CA LEU A 192 0.06 -11.47 23.84
C LEU A 192 -0.87 -10.25 23.76
N TYR A 193 -2.11 -10.41 24.11
CA TYR A 193 -3.08 -9.34 24.28
C TYR A 193 -3.76 -9.43 25.64
N VAL A 194 -3.98 -8.28 26.28
CA VAL A 194 -4.81 -8.14 27.49
C VAL A 194 -5.70 -6.92 27.32
N GLY A 195 -6.99 -7.06 27.66
CA GLY A 195 -7.94 -5.97 27.56
C GLY A 195 -9.12 -6.09 28.48
N LYS A 196 -9.79 -4.94 28.73
CA LYS A 196 -11.01 -4.85 29.56
C LYS A 196 -11.90 -3.72 29.07
N GLY A 197 -13.21 -3.99 29.04
CA GLY A 197 -14.25 -2.96 28.86
C GLY A 197 -14.98 -2.70 30.16
N PHE A 198 -15.13 -1.43 30.50
CA PHE A 198 -15.87 -0.95 31.68
C PHE A 198 -17.10 -0.17 31.23
N GLU A 199 -18.17 -0.28 31.96
CA GLU A 199 -19.40 0.49 31.74
C GLU A 199 -19.91 1.07 33.02
N TRP A 200 -20.12 2.36 33.03
CA TRP A 200 -20.77 3.13 34.08
C TRP A 200 -22.03 3.80 33.52
N LYS A 201 -22.88 4.35 34.34
CA LYS A 201 -24.16 4.95 33.90
C LYS A 201 -24.04 5.93 32.72
N LYS A 202 -22.93 6.65 32.59
CA LYS A 202 -22.72 7.67 31.54
C LYS A 202 -21.43 7.49 30.76
N LEU A 203 -20.57 6.57 31.13
CA LEU A 203 -19.26 6.41 30.52
C LEU A 203 -18.99 4.93 30.23
N THR A 204 -18.61 4.64 28.99
CA THR A 204 -18.01 3.36 28.59
C THR A 204 -16.54 3.60 28.33
N ALA A 205 -15.67 2.74 28.88
CA ALA A 205 -14.24 2.79 28.66
C ALA A 205 -13.72 1.41 28.26
N VAL A 206 -12.84 1.34 27.28
CA VAL A 206 -12.17 0.10 26.87
C VAL A 206 -10.67 0.37 26.82
N VAL A 207 -9.90 -0.49 27.47
CA VAL A 207 -8.43 -0.43 27.45
C VAL A 207 -7.89 -1.77 26.96
N GLY A 208 -6.75 -1.72 26.27
CA GLY A 208 -6.09 -2.94 25.79
C GLY A 208 -4.62 -2.71 25.49
N ILE A 209 -3.84 -3.76 25.69
CA ILE A 209 -2.41 -3.81 25.40
C ILE A 209 -2.15 -5.06 24.55
N ASP A 210 -1.41 -4.90 23.45
CA ASP A 210 -1.00 -5.97 22.54
C ASP A 210 0.54 -5.94 22.40
N TRP A 211 1.14 -7.11 22.47
CA TRP A 211 2.55 -7.31 22.18
C TRP A 211 2.73 -8.43 21.17
N LEU A 212 3.51 -8.16 20.12
CA LEU A 212 3.89 -9.13 19.09
C LEU A 212 5.41 -9.18 18.98
N ASP A 213 5.99 -10.39 18.98
CA ASP A 213 7.38 -10.68 18.66
C ASP A 213 7.41 -11.66 17.49
N ALA A 214 8.00 -11.25 16.36
CA ALA A 214 8.01 -12.01 15.13
C ALA A 214 9.42 -12.10 14.53
N LYS A 215 9.69 -13.19 13.79
CA LYS A 215 10.96 -13.48 13.14
C LYS A 215 10.75 -13.92 11.71
N ALA A 216 11.69 -13.61 10.82
CA ALA A 216 11.67 -14.12 9.44
C ALA A 216 12.01 -15.62 9.40
N ASP A 217 12.99 -16.03 10.20
CA ASP A 217 13.37 -17.43 10.42
C ASP A 217 13.37 -17.68 11.94
N PRO A 218 12.62 -18.67 12.44
CA PRO A 218 12.56 -18.98 13.87
C PRO A 218 13.94 -19.27 14.51
N ARG A 219 14.90 -19.72 13.70
CA ARG A 219 16.28 -20.03 14.12
C ARG A 219 17.17 -18.80 14.24
N ASN A 220 16.83 -17.71 13.54
CA ASN A 220 17.58 -16.47 13.52
C ASN A 220 16.96 -15.43 14.48
N SER A 221 17.60 -15.20 15.60
CA SER A 221 17.16 -14.18 16.57
C SER A 221 17.55 -12.75 16.19
N LEU A 222 18.47 -12.58 15.24
CA LEU A 222 19.03 -11.29 14.85
C LEU A 222 18.16 -10.54 13.85
N ASN A 223 17.27 -11.27 13.15
CA ASN A 223 16.27 -10.70 12.23
C ASN A 223 14.88 -10.85 12.85
N ASN A 224 14.33 -9.76 13.37
CA ASN A 224 13.06 -9.77 14.09
C ASN A 224 12.29 -8.46 13.93
N TYR A 225 10.97 -8.55 14.11
CA TYR A 225 10.03 -7.45 14.18
C TYR A 225 9.23 -7.55 15.49
N LYS A 226 9.15 -6.48 16.25
CA LYS A 226 8.36 -6.41 17.47
C LYS A 226 7.36 -5.26 17.39
N ARG A 227 6.17 -5.46 17.97
CA ARG A 227 5.15 -4.42 18.06
C ARG A 227 4.58 -4.36 19.46
N LEU A 228 4.41 -3.15 19.98
CA LEU A 228 3.65 -2.86 21.18
C LEU A 228 2.54 -1.88 20.84
N THR A 229 1.30 -2.22 21.19
CA THR A 229 0.19 -1.26 21.09
C THR A 229 -0.51 -1.11 22.45
N VAL A 230 -0.83 0.13 22.80
CA VAL A 230 -1.65 0.47 23.95
C VAL A 230 -2.81 1.31 23.47
N SER A 231 -4.03 0.95 23.82
CA SER A 231 -5.22 1.65 23.36
C SER A 231 -6.18 1.94 24.50
N ALA A 232 -6.73 3.15 24.51
CA ALA A 232 -7.80 3.56 25.40
C ALA A 232 -8.93 4.22 24.59
N ARG A 233 -10.15 3.76 24.80
CA ARG A 233 -11.34 4.28 24.12
C ARG A 233 -12.40 4.63 25.15
N LEU A 234 -12.99 5.82 25.01
CA LEU A 234 -13.99 6.36 25.88
C LEU A 234 -15.23 6.75 25.08
N GLN A 235 -16.41 6.53 25.64
CA GLN A 235 -17.66 7.04 25.09
C GLN A 235 -18.53 7.57 26.24
N SER A 236 -19.09 8.75 26.03
CA SER A 236 -20.12 9.30 26.91
C SER A 236 -21.27 9.88 26.12
N ARG A 237 -22.43 10.02 26.80
CA ARG A 237 -23.66 10.57 26.21
C ARG A 237 -24.28 11.60 27.14
N TRP A 238 -24.62 12.77 26.60
CA TRP A 238 -25.24 13.87 27.34
C TRP A 238 -26.47 14.40 26.60
N LYS A 239 -27.46 14.83 27.36
CA LYS A 239 -28.61 15.57 26.83
C LYS A 239 -28.28 17.05 26.84
N ILE A 240 -28.39 17.72 25.69
CA ILE A 240 -28.15 19.16 25.52
C ILE A 240 -29.38 19.76 24.86
N GLY A 241 -30.30 20.31 25.64
CA GLY A 241 -31.58 20.82 25.16
C GLY A 241 -32.35 19.71 24.39
N ASN A 242 -32.72 19.99 23.14
CA ASN A 242 -33.42 19.08 22.26
C ASN A 242 -32.54 18.10 21.53
N PHE A 243 -31.26 18.02 21.91
CA PHE A 243 -30.29 17.13 21.27
C PHE A 243 -29.71 16.10 22.25
N MET A 244 -29.27 14.98 21.70
CA MET A 244 -28.39 14.01 22.36
C MET A 244 -26.98 14.16 21.77
N LEU A 245 -26.01 14.53 22.60
CA LEU A 245 -24.61 14.55 22.25
C LEU A 245 -23.97 13.21 22.64
N ARG A 246 -23.35 12.53 21.70
CA ARG A 246 -22.47 11.39 21.93
C ARG A 246 -21.05 11.80 21.64
N TRP A 247 -20.20 11.76 22.64
CA TRP A 247 -18.76 11.97 22.53
C TRP A 247 -18.05 10.62 22.55
N ARG A 248 -17.08 10.45 21.66
CA ARG A 248 -16.11 9.36 21.65
C ARG A 248 -14.72 9.94 21.63
N SER A 249 -13.81 9.32 22.39
CA SER A 249 -12.39 9.63 22.38
C SER A 249 -11.59 8.35 22.24
N ASN A 250 -10.61 8.34 21.36
CA ASN A 250 -9.66 7.24 21.22
C ASN A 250 -8.25 7.82 21.38
N THR A 251 -7.45 7.14 22.18
CA THR A 251 -6.03 7.43 22.36
C THR A 251 -5.27 6.13 22.18
N ASP A 252 -4.34 6.11 21.25
CA ASP A 252 -3.58 4.93 20.90
C ASP A 252 -2.08 5.26 20.83
N TYR A 253 -1.28 4.36 21.38
CA TYR A 253 0.15 4.28 21.13
C TYR A 253 0.44 3.02 20.33
N THR A 254 1.24 3.15 19.28
CA THR A 254 1.76 2.02 18.50
C THR A 254 3.26 2.21 18.34
N GLY A 255 4.04 1.28 18.90
CA GLY A 255 5.48 1.20 18.71
C GLY A 255 5.82 -0.07 17.95
N SER A 256 6.73 0.01 16.98
CA SER A 256 7.32 -1.19 16.36
C SER A 256 8.82 -1.02 16.19
N PHE A 257 9.52 -2.16 16.28
CA PHE A 257 10.97 -2.26 16.25
C PHE A 257 11.33 -3.37 15.27
N ASP A 258 12.06 -3.00 14.25
CA ASP A 258 12.48 -3.90 13.18
C ASP A 258 14.01 -3.97 13.17
N ASN A 259 14.58 -5.17 13.29
CA ASN A 259 16.02 -5.38 13.41
C ASN A 259 16.49 -6.41 12.39
N ASP A 260 17.63 -6.14 11.79
CA ASP A 260 18.42 -7.11 11.06
C ASP A 260 19.90 -6.88 11.33
N LYS A 261 20.57 -7.94 11.78
CA LYS A 261 22.00 -7.93 12.08
C LYS A 261 22.64 -9.16 11.47
N HIS A 262 23.85 -9.02 10.99
CA HIS A 262 24.65 -10.17 10.61
C HIS A 262 25.22 -10.87 11.84
N ASP A 263 25.32 -12.19 11.73
CA ASP A 263 25.96 -12.98 12.77
C ASP A 263 27.50 -12.81 12.67
N ALA A 264 28.08 -12.14 13.66
CA ALA A 264 29.50 -11.87 13.72
C ALA A 264 30.36 -13.15 13.75
N GLU A 265 29.81 -14.29 14.18
CA GLU A 265 30.51 -15.58 14.15
C GLU A 265 30.64 -16.15 12.73
N ILE A 266 29.67 -15.84 11.86
CA ILE A 266 29.65 -16.31 10.46
C ILE A 266 30.37 -15.32 9.54
N LEU A 267 30.23 -14.01 9.78
CA LEU A 267 30.76 -12.93 8.93
C LEU A 267 31.68 -12.01 9.73
N LYS A 268 32.79 -12.54 10.24
CA LYS A 268 33.72 -11.87 11.13
C LYS A 268 34.28 -10.50 10.69
N GLN A 269 34.05 -10.09 9.44
CA GLN A 269 34.56 -8.84 8.86
C GLN A 269 33.49 -7.82 8.52
N LYS A 270 32.19 -8.08 8.83
CA LYS A 270 31.08 -7.18 8.47
C LYS A 270 30.15 -6.93 9.66
N ASP A 271 30.12 -5.67 10.10
CA ASP A 271 29.19 -5.15 11.11
C ASP A 271 27.90 -4.56 10.45
N ASP A 272 27.39 -5.24 9.42
CA ASP A 272 26.18 -4.77 8.75
C ASP A 272 25.00 -4.91 9.70
N SER A 273 24.25 -3.84 9.90
CA SER A 273 23.05 -3.83 10.74
C SER A 273 21.99 -2.87 10.20
N TYR A 274 20.75 -3.23 10.42
CA TYR A 274 19.58 -2.41 10.19
C TYR A 274 18.73 -2.39 11.47
N HIS A 275 18.33 -1.20 11.89
CA HIS A 275 17.42 -1.00 13.00
C HIS A 275 16.43 0.09 12.62
N SER A 276 15.13 -0.18 12.80
CA SER A 276 14.14 0.87 12.66
C SER A 276 13.16 0.87 13.84
N GLU A 277 12.82 2.07 14.26
CA GLU A 277 11.80 2.32 15.24
C GLU A 277 10.66 3.14 14.61
N TYR A 278 9.45 2.71 14.87
CA TYR A 278 8.25 3.43 14.55
C TYR A 278 7.46 3.65 15.84
N ASN A 279 7.30 4.89 16.22
CA ASN A 279 6.56 5.27 17.41
C ASN A 279 5.46 6.27 17.03
N ARG A 280 4.19 5.91 17.23
CA ARG A 280 3.05 6.75 16.92
C ARG A 280 2.13 6.92 18.12
N ILE A 281 1.80 8.16 18.44
CA ILE A 281 0.72 8.52 19.35
C ILE A 281 -0.39 9.14 18.50
N SER A 282 -1.60 8.58 18.61
CA SER A 282 -2.78 9.13 17.95
C SER A 282 -3.89 9.42 18.92
N MET A 283 -4.54 10.56 18.75
CA MET A 283 -5.70 10.98 19.54
C MET A 283 -6.81 11.43 18.62
N SER A 284 -8.03 10.97 18.89
CA SER A 284 -9.20 11.38 18.10
C SER A 284 -10.42 11.61 18.97
N HIS A 285 -11.23 12.58 18.59
CA HIS A 285 -12.51 12.90 19.19
C HIS A 285 -13.59 12.93 18.13
N SER A 286 -14.73 12.32 18.44
CA SER A 286 -15.93 12.35 17.60
C SER A 286 -17.11 12.87 18.44
N PHE A 287 -17.75 13.91 17.96
CA PHE A 287 -18.91 14.55 18.55
C PHE A 287 -20.12 14.36 17.64
N LEU A 288 -21.02 13.47 18.00
CA LEU A 288 -22.26 13.23 17.25
C LEU A 288 -23.43 13.86 17.99
N LEU A 289 -24.04 14.83 17.36
CA LEU A 289 -25.22 15.52 17.81
C LEU A 289 -26.45 14.99 17.05
N THR A 290 -27.43 14.45 17.77
CA THR A 290 -28.67 13.85 17.22
C THR A 290 -29.88 14.54 17.81
N PRO A 291 -30.82 15.05 17.01
CA PRO A 291 -32.10 15.58 17.53
C PRO A 291 -32.87 14.49 18.27
N ARG A 292 -33.58 14.89 19.33
CA ARG A 292 -34.45 14.01 20.12
C ARG A 292 -35.87 13.92 19.59
N THR A 293 -36.25 14.84 18.74
CA THR A 293 -37.53 14.90 18.05
C THR A 293 -37.34 14.60 16.56
N THR A 294 -38.39 14.10 15.93
CA THR A 294 -38.38 13.87 14.46
C THR A 294 -38.11 15.19 13.75
N SER A 295 -37.09 15.23 12.92
CA SER A 295 -36.72 16.39 12.11
C SER A 295 -36.02 15.93 10.84
N VAL A 296 -36.00 16.81 9.84
CA VAL A 296 -35.24 16.60 8.61
C VAL A 296 -33.75 16.39 8.92
N LEU A 297 -33.19 17.14 9.89
CA LEU A 297 -31.85 16.93 10.37
C LEU A 297 -31.81 15.69 11.26
N LYS A 298 -31.04 14.65 10.88
CA LYS A 298 -30.85 13.41 11.67
C LYS A 298 -29.61 13.44 12.53
N SER A 299 -28.55 14.05 12.06
CA SER A 299 -27.33 14.18 12.87
C SER A 299 -26.39 15.23 12.30
N ILE A 300 -25.56 15.79 13.20
CA ILE A 300 -24.34 16.50 12.86
C ILE A 300 -23.19 15.75 13.54
N ASN A 301 -22.13 15.45 12.82
CA ASN A 301 -20.95 14.81 13.35
C ASN A 301 -19.72 15.66 13.08
N LEU A 302 -18.92 15.89 14.11
CA LEU A 302 -17.60 16.52 14.05
C LEU A 302 -16.55 15.52 14.51
N ASP A 303 -15.62 15.18 13.63
CA ASP A 303 -14.46 14.34 13.93
C ASP A 303 -13.20 15.21 13.88
N ILE A 304 -12.34 15.08 14.91
CA ILE A 304 -11.05 15.76 14.98
C ILE A 304 -10.01 14.73 15.41
N ALA A 305 -8.86 14.69 14.75
CA ALA A 305 -7.77 13.81 15.12
C ALA A 305 -6.40 14.45 14.91
N ALA A 306 -5.44 14.02 15.73
CA ALA A 306 -4.03 14.35 15.59
C ALA A 306 -3.21 13.08 15.77
N ASN A 307 -2.23 12.86 14.89
CA ASN A 307 -1.26 11.77 14.97
C ASN A 307 0.13 12.38 14.91
N TYR A 308 0.95 12.06 15.89
CA TYR A 308 2.36 12.40 15.89
C TYR A 308 3.19 11.14 15.88
N GLU A 309 4.21 11.12 15.02
CA GLU A 309 5.11 9.99 14.86
C GLU A 309 6.55 10.42 15.12
N ARG A 310 7.33 9.52 15.70
CA ARG A 310 8.78 9.59 15.72
C ARG A 310 9.31 8.28 15.18
N ASN A 311 9.90 8.36 14.01
CA ASN A 311 10.34 7.19 13.26
C ASN A 311 11.82 7.35 12.96
N THR A 312 12.63 6.34 13.29
CA THR A 312 14.06 6.34 13.00
C THR A 312 14.42 5.09 12.20
N ILE A 313 15.38 5.24 11.29
CA ILE A 313 16.09 4.13 10.68
C ILE A 313 17.57 4.37 10.92
N GLU A 314 18.27 3.39 11.44
CA GLU A 314 19.73 3.36 11.57
C GLU A 314 20.24 2.18 10.74
N GLN A 315 21.13 2.46 9.80
CA GLN A 315 21.74 1.43 8.98
C GLN A 315 23.26 1.61 8.97
N GLN A 316 23.98 0.52 9.21
CA GLN A 316 25.43 0.46 9.12
C GLN A 316 25.82 -0.60 8.10
N LYS A 317 26.87 -0.33 7.33
CA LYS A 317 27.43 -1.29 6.37
C LYS A 317 28.93 -1.15 6.29
N SER A 318 29.61 -2.29 6.20
CA SER A 318 31.02 -2.36 5.86
C SER A 318 31.17 -2.35 4.34
N ILE A 319 31.75 -1.27 3.84
CA ILE A 319 31.96 -1.05 2.41
C ILE A 319 33.39 -1.42 2.05
N SER A 320 33.54 -2.23 0.99
CA SER A 320 34.82 -2.58 0.39
C SER A 320 34.79 -2.26 -1.09
N ILE A 321 35.72 -1.42 -1.55
CA ILE A 321 35.86 -1.06 -2.97
C ILE A 321 37.22 -1.55 -3.48
N SER A 322 37.27 -1.90 -4.76
CA SER A 322 38.47 -2.46 -5.41
C SER A 322 39.14 -1.50 -6.36
N ARG A 323 38.68 -0.26 -6.45
CA ARG A 323 39.22 0.79 -7.31
C ARG A 323 39.02 2.15 -6.67
N ASP A 324 39.79 3.14 -7.08
CA ASP A 324 39.58 4.52 -6.66
C ASP A 324 38.20 5.01 -7.11
N ILE A 325 37.39 5.51 -6.16
CA ILE A 325 36.11 6.13 -6.43
C ILE A 325 36.15 7.55 -5.89
N ALA A 326 35.87 8.48 -6.80
CA ALA A 326 35.72 9.89 -6.47
C ALA A 326 34.35 10.17 -5.87
N VAL A 327 34.30 11.02 -4.86
CA VAL A 327 33.07 11.55 -4.28
C VAL A 327 33.13 13.05 -4.11
N SER A 328 31.97 13.68 -4.21
CA SER A 328 31.75 15.07 -3.89
C SER A 328 30.86 15.19 -2.66
N THR A 329 31.15 16.17 -1.82
CA THR A 329 30.36 16.51 -0.61
C THR A 329 29.59 17.82 -0.77
N VAL A 330 29.74 18.50 -1.91
CA VAL A 330 29.20 19.82 -2.16
C VAL A 330 27.67 19.76 -2.28
N LEU A 331 26.98 20.73 -1.67
CA LEU A 331 25.51 20.84 -1.65
C LEU A 331 24.98 21.82 -2.71
N GLY A 332 25.85 22.36 -3.56
CA GLY A 332 25.51 23.35 -4.59
C GLY A 332 25.97 22.94 -5.98
N ASP A 333 25.65 23.75 -6.95
CA ASP A 333 26.11 23.65 -8.34
C ASP A 333 27.48 24.32 -8.47
N GLY A 334 28.42 23.73 -9.21
CA GLY A 334 29.71 24.33 -9.50
C GLY A 334 30.91 23.38 -9.54
N GLU A 335 32.08 23.97 -9.78
CA GLU A 335 33.37 23.29 -9.82
C GLU A 335 34.00 23.29 -8.41
N HIS A 336 34.64 22.21 -8.03
CA HIS A 336 35.28 22.03 -6.72
C HIS A 336 36.25 20.85 -6.70
N ASP A 337 37.09 20.76 -5.71
CA ASP A 337 37.90 19.56 -5.51
C ASP A 337 37.11 18.46 -4.84
N GLY A 338 37.25 17.24 -5.35
CA GLY A 338 36.64 16.02 -4.83
C GLY A 338 37.54 15.27 -3.85
N LEU A 339 37.05 14.16 -3.35
CA LEU A 339 37.77 13.26 -2.44
C LEU A 339 37.73 11.83 -2.99
N TYR A 340 38.80 11.06 -2.69
CA TYR A 340 38.77 9.61 -2.94
C TYR A 340 38.24 8.87 -1.71
N LEU A 341 37.35 7.90 -1.94
CA LEU A 341 36.89 7.03 -0.87
C LEU A 341 37.99 6.12 -0.35
N PRO A 342 38.04 5.82 0.95
CA PRO A 342 38.87 4.72 1.48
C PRO A 342 38.44 3.38 0.87
N TYR A 343 39.41 2.48 0.62
CA TYR A 343 39.11 1.14 0.09
C TYR A 343 38.24 0.30 1.02
N HIS A 344 38.34 0.53 2.33
CA HIS A 344 37.55 -0.13 3.36
C HIS A 344 37.06 0.92 4.37
N TYR A 345 35.79 0.97 4.61
CA TYR A 345 35.19 1.87 5.61
C TYR A 345 33.84 1.35 6.10
N ASN A 346 33.44 1.78 7.29
CA ASN A 346 32.10 1.56 7.80
C ASN A 346 31.26 2.80 7.53
N ALA A 347 30.20 2.62 6.76
CA ALA A 347 29.23 3.65 6.46
C ALA A 347 28.05 3.56 7.41
N SER A 348 27.52 4.69 7.84
CA SER A 348 26.29 4.75 8.64
C SER A 348 25.35 5.81 8.11
N VAL A 349 24.04 5.54 8.20
CA VAL A 349 23.00 6.51 7.91
C VAL A 349 21.93 6.43 8.99
N GLU A 350 21.47 7.59 9.43
CA GLU A 350 20.28 7.76 10.25
C GLU A 350 19.20 8.47 9.42
N VAL A 351 17.95 7.99 9.50
CA VAL A 351 16.80 8.69 8.95
C VAL A 351 15.86 9.04 10.10
N ASP A 352 15.83 10.31 10.48
CA ASP A 352 14.93 10.84 11.52
C ASP A 352 13.69 11.45 10.87
N GLY A 353 12.55 10.81 11.03
CA GLY A 353 11.25 11.30 10.59
C GLY A 353 10.33 11.59 11.76
N ARG A 354 9.63 12.74 11.67
CA ARG A 354 8.65 13.18 12.68
C ARG A 354 7.36 13.67 12.01
N PRO A 355 6.59 12.75 11.40
CA PRO A 355 5.30 13.08 10.80
C PRO A 355 4.30 13.60 11.84
N LEU A 356 3.61 14.70 11.50
CA LEU A 356 2.44 15.21 12.18
C LEU A 356 1.28 15.25 11.17
N ASN A 357 0.19 14.55 11.51
CA ASN A 357 -1.03 14.53 10.71
C ASN A 357 -2.18 15.10 11.55
N ILE A 358 -2.85 16.11 11.05
CA ILE A 358 -4.05 16.70 11.66
C ILE A 358 -5.22 16.49 10.70
N TYR A 359 -6.35 16.07 11.25
CA TYR A 359 -7.56 15.77 10.52
C TYR A 359 -8.78 16.39 11.18
N SER A 360 -9.65 16.98 10.38
CA SER A 360 -10.97 17.44 10.82
C SER A 360 -12.02 17.17 9.75
N LYS A 361 -13.17 16.65 10.17
CA LYS A 361 -14.32 16.42 9.30
C LYS A 361 -15.61 16.81 10.00
N ILE A 362 -16.42 17.60 9.32
CA ILE A 362 -17.80 17.87 9.72
C ILE A 362 -18.75 17.27 8.68
N LYS A 363 -19.80 16.60 9.15
CA LYS A 363 -20.86 16.09 8.27
C LYS A 363 -22.24 16.22 8.88
N SER A 364 -23.23 16.43 8.04
CA SER A 364 -24.64 16.50 8.38
C SER A 364 -25.42 15.46 7.61
N LEU A 365 -26.33 14.78 8.28
CA LEU A 365 -27.24 13.80 7.69
C LEU A 365 -28.66 14.36 7.73
N LEU A 366 -29.27 14.49 6.56
CA LEU A 366 -30.64 14.97 6.37
C LEU A 366 -31.49 13.84 5.82
N GLU A 367 -32.72 13.73 6.27
CA GLU A 367 -33.67 12.74 5.79
C GLU A 367 -35.00 13.43 5.42
N THR A 368 -35.48 13.15 4.23
CA THR A 368 -36.71 13.75 3.72
C THR A 368 -37.40 12.80 2.74
N ASP A 369 -38.73 12.88 2.68
CA ASP A 369 -39.52 12.18 1.69
C ASP A 369 -39.95 13.19 0.61
N LEU A 370 -39.61 12.88 -0.64
CA LEU A 370 -39.96 13.69 -1.80
C LEU A 370 -40.49 12.79 -2.93
N LEU A 371 -41.64 13.10 -3.50
CA LEU A 371 -42.22 12.40 -4.65
C LEU A 371 -42.29 10.86 -4.49
N LYS A 372 -42.66 10.37 -3.29
CA LYS A 372 -42.72 8.92 -2.92
C LYS A 372 -41.32 8.26 -2.87
N THR A 373 -40.27 9.02 -2.86
CA THR A 373 -38.88 8.56 -2.69
C THR A 373 -38.38 9.04 -1.34
N HIS A 374 -37.75 8.14 -0.60
CA HIS A 374 -37.12 8.43 0.65
C HIS A 374 -35.66 8.81 0.40
N HIS A 375 -35.24 10.00 0.81
CA HIS A 375 -33.91 10.56 0.59
C HIS A 375 -33.12 10.67 1.89
N LEU A 376 -31.88 10.17 1.87
CA LEU A 376 -30.93 10.32 2.94
C LEU A 376 -29.70 11.08 2.40
N ILE A 377 -29.66 12.39 2.68
CA ILE A 377 -28.65 13.29 2.11
C ILE A 377 -27.52 13.47 3.12
N ASN A 378 -26.30 13.13 2.72
CA ASN A 378 -25.07 13.32 3.49
C ASN A 378 -24.24 14.47 2.87
N ILE A 379 -24.04 15.54 3.63
CA ILE A 379 -23.24 16.71 3.23
C ILE A 379 -22.09 16.84 4.22
N GLY A 380 -20.88 17.09 3.73
CA GLY A 380 -19.76 17.29 4.64
C GLY A 380 -18.56 17.99 4.02
N ALA A 381 -17.67 18.40 4.91
CA ALA A 381 -16.38 19.00 4.59
C ALA A 381 -15.28 18.31 5.40
N GLU A 382 -14.12 18.16 4.81
CA GLU A 382 -12.95 17.51 5.37
C GLU A 382 -11.72 18.35 5.10
N TRP A 383 -10.93 18.55 6.14
CA TRP A 383 -9.61 19.18 6.04
C TRP A 383 -8.57 18.29 6.69
N LYS A 384 -7.41 18.17 6.06
CA LYS A 384 -6.25 17.48 6.59
C LYS A 384 -4.97 18.24 6.33
N MET A 385 -4.04 18.16 7.27
CA MET A 385 -2.69 18.70 7.19
C MET A 385 -1.68 17.61 7.53
N GLU A 386 -0.62 17.53 6.75
CA GLU A 386 0.43 16.53 6.87
C GLU A 386 1.79 17.22 6.70
N LYS A 387 2.69 17.01 7.67
CA LYS A 387 4.05 17.57 7.65
C LYS A 387 5.02 16.66 8.36
N ASN A 388 6.26 16.60 7.88
CA ASN A 388 7.35 15.94 8.57
C ASN A 388 8.29 16.99 9.21
N TYR A 389 8.53 16.87 10.52
CA TYR A 389 9.39 17.76 11.30
C TYR A 389 10.76 17.16 11.62
N GLY A 390 11.09 16.01 11.05
CA GLY A 390 12.35 15.29 11.29
C GLY A 390 13.57 15.96 10.65
N HIS A 391 14.74 15.55 11.10
CA HIS A 391 16.02 15.96 10.51
C HIS A 391 16.28 15.30 9.16
N GLY A 392 15.52 14.23 8.85
CA GLY A 392 15.62 13.51 7.58
C GLY A 392 16.82 12.59 7.51
N GLN A 393 17.48 12.55 6.35
CA GLN A 393 18.62 11.67 6.12
C GLN A 393 19.91 12.35 6.60
N VAL A 394 20.58 11.75 7.57
CA VAL A 394 21.81 12.23 8.19
C VAL A 394 22.88 11.18 8.00
N TYR A 395 23.96 11.52 7.32
CA TYR A 395 25.11 10.66 7.13
C TYR A 395 26.33 11.49 6.75
N ASP A 396 27.52 10.90 6.85
CA ASP A 396 28.78 11.51 6.38
C ASP A 396 28.89 11.33 4.85
N PRO A 397 28.82 12.40 4.06
CA PRO A 397 28.96 12.30 2.61
C PRO A 397 30.32 11.80 2.12
N THR A 398 31.35 11.82 2.99
CA THR A 398 32.71 11.28 2.68
C THR A 398 32.74 9.75 2.82
N LEU A 399 31.78 9.14 3.52
CA LEU A 399 31.67 7.70 3.77
C LEU A 399 30.26 7.17 3.45
N PRO A 400 29.76 7.32 2.21
CA PRO A 400 28.39 6.97 1.83
C PRO A 400 28.17 5.46 1.86
N LEU A 401 26.94 5.03 2.18
CA LEU A 401 26.52 3.63 2.06
C LEU A 401 26.65 3.07 0.64
N MET A 402 26.50 3.93 -0.36
CA MET A 402 26.66 3.60 -1.77
C MET A 402 27.67 4.57 -2.40
N PRO A 403 28.85 4.07 -2.78
CA PRO A 403 29.82 4.85 -3.53
C PRO A 403 29.20 5.44 -4.82
N GLY A 404 29.43 6.74 -5.08
CA GLY A 404 28.88 7.43 -6.23
C GLY A 404 27.37 7.74 -6.12
N THR A 405 26.80 7.78 -4.92
CA THR A 405 25.38 8.16 -4.71
C THR A 405 25.11 9.57 -5.23
N PRO A 406 24.02 9.77 -6.00
CA PRO A 406 23.59 11.09 -6.47
C PRO A 406 22.78 11.88 -5.41
N TYR A 407 22.77 11.43 -4.17
CA TYR A 407 22.01 12.05 -3.09
C TYR A 407 22.92 12.69 -2.05
N ARG A 408 22.37 13.66 -1.33
CA ARG A 408 23.02 14.35 -0.20
C ARG A 408 22.10 14.35 1.01
N PRO A 409 22.59 14.60 2.24
CA PRO A 409 21.75 14.78 3.41
C PRO A 409 20.63 15.79 3.17
N ARG A 410 19.42 15.48 3.66
CA ARG A 410 18.25 16.33 3.50
C ARG A 410 17.45 16.44 4.78
N ASN A 411 17.11 17.65 5.17
CA ASN A 411 16.29 17.95 6.32
C ASN A 411 14.79 17.96 5.94
N TYR A 412 13.97 17.11 6.58
CA TYR A 412 12.54 17.00 6.26
C TYR A 412 11.71 18.18 6.80
N ARG A 413 12.16 18.84 7.88
CA ARG A 413 11.45 20.01 8.44
C ARG A 413 11.33 21.16 7.47
N ASP A 414 12.21 21.27 6.49
CA ASP A 414 12.22 22.35 5.50
C ASP A 414 11.16 22.14 4.40
N ILE A 415 10.54 20.96 4.34
CA ILE A 415 9.49 20.63 3.40
C ILE A 415 8.18 21.27 3.87
N PRO A 416 7.46 22.02 3.01
CA PRO A 416 6.18 22.62 3.38
C PRO A 416 5.13 21.59 3.79
N ALA A 417 4.19 21.98 4.65
CA ALA A 417 3.04 21.14 4.98
C ALA A 417 2.13 20.97 3.75
N GLN A 418 1.66 19.75 3.53
CA GLN A 418 0.59 19.48 2.59
C GLN A 418 -0.76 19.67 3.28
N GLN A 419 -1.63 20.50 2.72
CA GLN A 419 -2.97 20.70 3.23
C GLN A 419 -3.98 20.38 2.12
N GLN A 420 -5.00 19.61 2.47
CA GLN A 420 -6.07 19.23 1.55
C GLN A 420 -7.42 19.62 2.14
N LEU A 421 -8.24 20.25 1.32
CA LEU A 421 -9.65 20.54 1.60
C LEU A 421 -10.53 19.73 0.65
N SER A 422 -11.61 19.17 1.18
CA SER A 422 -12.61 18.47 0.37
C SER A 422 -14.01 18.80 0.86
N ILE A 423 -14.93 18.94 -0.07
CA ILE A 423 -16.37 19.11 0.19
C ILE A 423 -17.10 18.02 -0.58
N TYR A 424 -18.12 17.45 0.02
CA TYR A 424 -18.88 16.38 -0.62
C TYR A 424 -20.38 16.41 -0.28
N MET A 425 -21.17 15.88 -1.19
CA MET A 425 -22.59 15.63 -1.02
C MET A 425 -22.96 14.31 -1.65
N GLN A 426 -23.79 13.52 -0.95
CA GLN A 426 -24.34 12.26 -1.43
C GLN A 426 -25.82 12.17 -1.07
N ASP A 427 -26.64 11.76 -2.01
CA ASP A 427 -28.05 11.43 -1.80
C ASP A 427 -28.24 9.91 -1.99
N ASP A 428 -28.70 9.24 -0.95
CA ASP A 428 -29.13 7.85 -0.97
C ASP A 428 -30.68 7.85 -1.03
N ALA A 429 -31.21 7.53 -2.20
CA ALA A 429 -32.63 7.57 -2.49
C ALA A 429 -33.22 6.15 -2.58
N ASP A 430 -34.24 5.86 -1.78
CA ASP A 430 -34.97 4.60 -1.76
C ASP A 430 -36.39 4.79 -2.35
N MET A 431 -36.74 3.99 -3.35
CA MET A 431 -38.03 4.04 -4.05
C MET A 431 -38.61 2.65 -4.23
N ASN A 432 -39.93 2.53 -3.97
CA ASN A 432 -40.65 1.31 -4.26
C ASN A 432 -41.58 1.52 -5.50
N ILE A 433 -41.42 0.69 -6.53
CA ILE A 433 -42.20 0.68 -7.74
C ILE A 433 -42.94 -0.65 -7.81
N GLY A 434 -44.20 -0.65 -7.36
CA GLY A 434 -44.97 -1.89 -7.17
C GLY A 434 -44.28 -2.81 -6.15
N LYS A 435 -43.86 -4.02 -6.60
CA LYS A 435 -43.11 -4.98 -5.77
C LYS A 435 -41.59 -4.88 -5.93
N HIS A 436 -41.10 -3.96 -6.78
CA HIS A 436 -39.67 -3.72 -6.97
C HIS A 436 -39.19 -2.67 -5.98
N GLN A 437 -37.96 -2.86 -5.46
CA GLN A 437 -37.29 -1.87 -4.64
C GLN A 437 -36.06 -1.37 -5.38
N LEU A 438 -35.98 -0.06 -5.57
CA LEU A 438 -34.83 0.62 -6.15
C LEU A 438 -34.14 1.46 -5.06
N ARG A 439 -32.86 1.30 -4.93
CA ARG A 439 -32.01 2.16 -4.12
C ARG A 439 -30.95 2.77 -5.01
N MET A 440 -30.83 4.08 -5.03
CA MET A 440 -29.86 4.83 -5.79
C MET A 440 -29.00 5.65 -4.86
N SER A 441 -27.70 5.69 -5.10
CA SER A 441 -26.74 6.52 -4.38
C SER A 441 -26.00 7.37 -5.38
N LEU A 442 -26.22 8.70 -5.33
CA LEU A 442 -25.56 9.69 -6.18
C LEU A 442 -24.72 10.61 -5.33
N GLY A 443 -23.46 10.80 -5.68
CA GLY A 443 -22.58 11.65 -4.91
C GLY A 443 -21.55 12.37 -5.75
N LEU A 444 -21.13 13.52 -5.24
CA LEU A 444 -20.03 14.32 -5.78
C LEU A 444 -19.10 14.75 -4.65
N ARG A 445 -17.80 14.59 -4.87
CA ARG A 445 -16.76 15.12 -4.01
C ARG A 445 -15.88 16.08 -4.83
N ALA A 446 -15.57 17.22 -4.27
CA ALA A 446 -14.60 18.19 -4.79
C ALA A 446 -13.43 18.28 -3.81
N SER A 447 -12.21 18.13 -4.29
CA SER A 447 -10.99 18.15 -3.46
C SER A 447 -9.92 19.03 -4.08
N THR A 448 -9.16 19.74 -3.23
CA THR A 448 -8.06 20.62 -3.66
C THR A 448 -6.93 20.60 -2.64
N LEU A 449 -5.70 20.90 -3.09
CA LEU A 449 -4.56 21.18 -2.21
C LEU A 449 -4.50 22.69 -1.91
N LEU A 450 -4.38 23.00 -0.62
CA LEU A 450 -4.15 24.36 -0.15
C LEU A 450 -2.65 24.61 -0.03
N ASN A 451 -2.25 25.89 -0.03
CA ASN A 451 -0.86 26.34 0.18
C ASN A 451 0.20 25.74 -0.78
N LEU A 452 -0.22 25.26 -1.94
CA LEU A 452 0.69 24.78 -2.94
C LEU A 452 1.21 25.97 -3.77
N ASN A 453 2.52 25.98 -4.06
CA ASN A 453 3.13 27.05 -4.87
C ASN A 453 2.44 27.13 -6.24
N GLY A 454 2.21 28.35 -6.75
CA GLY A 454 1.52 28.60 -8.02
C GLY A 454 2.19 28.02 -9.26
N LYS A 455 3.47 27.60 -9.18
CA LYS A 455 4.14 26.87 -10.27
C LYS A 455 3.56 25.47 -10.51
N TYR A 456 2.95 24.85 -9.49
CA TYR A 456 2.34 23.55 -9.66
C TYR A 456 1.02 23.60 -10.40
N LYS A 457 0.84 22.75 -11.40
CA LYS A 457 -0.42 22.58 -12.13
C LYS A 457 -1.62 22.33 -11.20
N MET A 458 -1.40 21.67 -10.06
CA MET A 458 -2.45 21.38 -9.07
C MET A 458 -2.87 22.59 -8.24
N SER A 459 -2.09 23.67 -8.23
CA SER A 459 -2.36 24.83 -7.38
C SER A 459 -3.67 25.52 -7.78
N GLY A 460 -4.57 25.70 -6.83
CA GLY A 460 -5.88 26.34 -7.06
C GLY A 460 -6.89 25.52 -7.86
N HIS A 461 -6.57 24.28 -8.24
CA HIS A 461 -7.50 23.43 -8.99
C HIS A 461 -8.31 22.52 -8.07
N TYR A 462 -9.60 22.35 -8.41
CA TYR A 462 -10.51 21.40 -7.77
C TYR A 462 -10.66 20.15 -8.62
N TYR A 463 -10.54 18.99 -7.98
CA TYR A 463 -10.69 17.69 -8.61
C TYR A 463 -12.01 17.07 -8.18
N LEU A 464 -12.81 16.66 -9.17
CA LEU A 464 -14.18 16.19 -8.97
C LEU A 464 -14.25 14.67 -9.08
N ASP A 465 -14.88 14.04 -8.09
CA ASP A 465 -15.11 12.60 -7.99
C ASP A 465 -16.63 12.31 -8.01
N PRO A 466 -17.29 12.28 -9.20
CA PRO A 466 -18.67 11.83 -9.31
C PRO A 466 -18.75 10.32 -9.08
N ARG A 467 -19.76 9.87 -8.33
CA ARG A 467 -20.01 8.46 -8.03
C ARG A 467 -21.50 8.18 -8.04
N ALA A 468 -21.89 7.08 -8.69
CA ALA A 468 -23.26 6.62 -8.77
C ALA A 468 -23.33 5.12 -8.55
N ASN A 469 -24.22 4.67 -7.67
CA ASN A 469 -24.53 3.28 -7.46
C ASN A 469 -26.06 3.08 -7.51
N LEU A 470 -26.49 1.98 -8.11
CA LEU A 470 -27.88 1.57 -8.21
C LEU A 470 -28.05 0.15 -7.70
N GLN A 471 -29.02 -0.12 -6.88
CA GLN A 471 -29.45 -1.45 -6.50
C GLN A 471 -30.91 -1.63 -6.89
N TRP A 472 -31.18 -2.66 -7.64
CA TRP A 472 -32.51 -3.09 -8.00
C TRP A 472 -32.82 -4.45 -7.38
N ARG A 473 -33.74 -4.46 -6.40
CA ARG A 473 -34.23 -5.69 -5.80
C ARG A 473 -35.50 -6.10 -6.53
N LEU A 474 -35.46 -7.28 -7.14
CA LEU A 474 -36.61 -7.88 -7.83
C LEU A 474 -37.66 -8.37 -6.80
N PRO A 475 -38.90 -8.51 -7.19
CA PRO A 475 -39.96 -9.17 -6.40
C PRO A 475 -39.46 -10.57 -5.99
N ALA A 476 -39.79 -10.97 -4.77
CA ALA A 476 -39.44 -12.31 -4.30
C ALA A 476 -40.18 -13.38 -5.13
N ILE A 477 -39.46 -14.39 -5.58
CA ILE A 477 -39.95 -15.51 -6.38
C ILE A 477 -40.23 -16.69 -5.44
N ALA A 478 -41.42 -17.25 -5.43
CA ALA A 478 -41.74 -18.44 -4.66
C ALA A 478 -41.06 -19.67 -5.30
N VAL A 479 -40.26 -20.39 -4.54
CA VAL A 479 -39.62 -21.65 -4.93
C VAL A 479 -40.03 -22.72 -3.92
N GLY A 480 -41.13 -23.38 -4.18
CA GLY A 480 -41.82 -24.26 -3.23
C GLY A 480 -42.30 -23.44 -2.01
N GLN A 481 -41.91 -23.85 -0.80
CA GLN A 481 -42.21 -23.14 0.44
C GLN A 481 -41.22 -22.01 0.78
N LYS A 482 -40.24 -21.74 -0.10
CA LYS A 482 -39.15 -20.78 0.13
C LYS A 482 -39.29 -19.59 -0.79
N GLN A 483 -38.67 -18.46 -0.41
CA GLN A 483 -38.61 -17.26 -1.23
C GLN A 483 -37.18 -17.04 -1.72
N LEU A 484 -37.07 -16.88 -3.03
CA LEU A 484 -35.83 -16.45 -3.69
C LEU A 484 -35.91 -14.94 -3.88
N SER A 485 -34.95 -14.25 -3.30
CA SER A 485 -34.73 -12.80 -3.45
C SER A 485 -33.51 -12.57 -4.34
N ILE A 486 -33.69 -11.81 -5.41
CA ILE A 486 -32.61 -11.45 -6.34
C ILE A 486 -32.39 -9.95 -6.31
N ASN A 487 -31.13 -9.51 -6.24
CA ASN A 487 -30.74 -8.12 -6.38
C ASN A 487 -29.70 -7.96 -7.48
N ILE A 488 -29.83 -6.89 -8.25
CA ILE A 488 -28.89 -6.48 -9.28
C ILE A 488 -28.35 -5.12 -8.85
N ASN A 489 -27.02 -5.02 -8.75
CA ASN A 489 -26.34 -3.78 -8.38
C ASN A 489 -25.46 -3.35 -9.54
N GLY A 490 -25.44 -2.05 -9.82
CA GLY A 490 -24.53 -1.44 -10.79
C GLY A 490 -23.91 -0.20 -10.17
N GLY A 491 -22.65 0.07 -10.49
CA GLY A 491 -21.98 1.26 -10.00
C GLY A 491 -20.99 1.78 -11.03
N LEU A 492 -20.79 3.09 -11.03
CA LEU A 492 -19.75 3.78 -11.80
C LEU A 492 -19.25 4.98 -11.01
N GLY A 493 -17.99 5.34 -11.16
CA GLY A 493 -17.45 6.51 -10.47
C GLY A 493 -15.96 6.72 -10.69
N ARG A 494 -15.56 7.93 -10.38
CA ARG A 494 -14.17 8.36 -10.34
C ARG A 494 -13.68 8.46 -8.91
N GLN A 495 -12.43 8.09 -8.71
CA GLN A 495 -11.75 8.18 -7.42
C GLN A 495 -10.36 8.77 -7.61
N THR A 496 -10.01 9.78 -6.82
CA THR A 496 -8.78 10.56 -6.98
C THR A 496 -7.88 10.43 -5.76
N LYS A 497 -6.56 10.22 -5.98
CA LYS A 497 -5.49 10.20 -4.98
C LYS A 497 -4.50 11.33 -5.25
N PHE A 498 -4.29 12.19 -4.26
CA PHE A 498 -3.24 13.20 -4.33
C PHE A 498 -1.85 12.60 -4.12
N PRO A 499 -0.80 13.19 -4.71
CA PRO A 499 0.57 12.73 -4.47
C PRO A 499 0.97 12.97 -3.01
N THR A 500 1.91 12.16 -2.53
CA THR A 500 2.49 12.29 -1.19
C THR A 500 3.46 13.47 -1.10
N LEU A 501 3.86 13.84 0.12
CA LEU A 501 4.86 14.89 0.33
C LEU A 501 6.15 14.64 -0.46
N MET A 502 6.62 13.39 -0.47
CA MET A 502 7.84 13.04 -1.18
C MET A 502 7.70 13.13 -2.71
N GLN A 503 6.51 12.87 -3.25
CA GLN A 503 6.24 12.99 -4.68
C GLN A 503 6.11 14.46 -5.12
N ILE A 504 5.59 15.33 -4.24
CA ILE A 504 5.48 16.77 -4.51
C ILE A 504 6.85 17.44 -4.34
N TYR A 505 7.58 17.08 -3.28
CA TYR A 505 8.85 17.67 -2.89
C TYR A 505 9.96 16.62 -2.87
N PRO A 506 10.41 16.11 -4.03
CA PRO A 506 11.45 15.10 -4.11
C PRO A 506 12.81 15.63 -3.64
N ASP A 507 13.75 14.74 -3.39
CA ASP A 507 15.15 15.09 -3.13
C ASP A 507 15.79 15.75 -4.35
N LYS A 508 16.76 16.63 -4.11
CA LYS A 508 17.67 17.09 -5.15
C LYS A 508 18.53 15.91 -5.61
N ILE A 509 18.90 15.94 -6.86
CA ILE A 509 19.79 14.94 -7.47
C ILE A 509 21.07 15.65 -7.84
N TYR A 510 22.20 15.07 -7.46
CA TYR A 510 23.53 15.60 -7.72
C TYR A 510 24.20 14.73 -8.78
N ASN A 511 24.58 15.33 -9.89
CA ASN A 511 25.35 14.67 -10.92
C ASN A 511 26.78 15.20 -10.84
N ASP A 512 27.67 14.36 -10.30
CA ASP A 512 29.07 14.68 -10.08
C ASP A 512 29.89 14.16 -11.25
N ILE A 513 30.54 15.06 -11.97
CA ILE A 513 31.37 14.73 -13.15
C ILE A 513 32.83 15.05 -12.81
N ILE A 514 33.70 14.10 -13.05
CA ILE A 514 35.14 14.27 -12.87
C ILE A 514 35.67 15.08 -14.04
N GLU A 515 36.36 16.20 -13.77
CA GLU A 515 37.03 17.05 -14.73
C GLU A 515 38.52 16.79 -14.83
N LEU A 516 39.16 16.51 -13.67
CA LEU A 516 40.53 16.06 -13.58
C LEU A 516 40.62 14.95 -12.55
N ASN A 517 41.28 13.85 -12.89
CA ASN A 517 41.57 12.75 -11.98
C ASN A 517 43.09 12.45 -12.00
N TYR A 518 43.89 13.38 -11.49
CA TYR A 518 45.32 13.18 -11.38
C TYR A 518 45.66 12.37 -10.13
N PHE A 519 45.95 11.08 -10.34
CA PHE A 519 46.35 10.17 -9.28
C PHE A 519 47.88 10.13 -9.16
N ASN A 520 48.44 10.31 -7.97
CA ASN A 520 49.83 10.16 -7.64
C ASN A 520 50.01 9.19 -6.47
N ILE A 521 51.13 8.44 -6.41
CA ILE A 521 51.41 7.53 -5.28
C ILE A 521 51.50 8.35 -3.99
N ASN A 522 52.13 9.52 -4.03
CA ASN A 522 52.10 10.48 -2.94
C ASN A 522 50.73 11.17 -2.88
N PRO A 523 49.91 10.95 -1.81
CA PRO A 523 48.60 11.59 -1.69
C PRO A 523 48.64 13.12 -1.74
N ASP A 524 49.72 13.74 -1.27
CA ASP A 524 49.87 15.21 -1.21
C ASP A 524 50.03 15.85 -2.59
N LEU A 525 50.26 15.04 -3.63
CA LEU A 525 50.44 15.50 -5.02
C LEU A 525 49.20 15.17 -5.89
N ARG A 526 48.14 14.56 -5.30
CA ARG A 526 46.93 14.21 -6.03
C ARG A 526 46.06 15.43 -6.26
N ARG A 527 45.39 15.50 -7.40
CA ARG A 527 44.34 16.46 -7.68
C ARG A 527 43.13 15.75 -8.29
N LEU A 528 42.00 15.84 -7.57
CA LEU A 528 40.71 15.39 -8.06
C LEU A 528 39.83 16.64 -8.18
N HIS A 529 39.52 17.05 -9.41
CA HIS A 529 38.68 18.18 -9.66
C HIS A 529 37.36 17.71 -10.30
N MET A 530 36.23 18.24 -9.83
CA MET A 530 34.90 17.78 -10.18
C MET A 530 33.97 18.95 -10.42
N ARG A 531 32.98 18.72 -11.28
CA ARG A 531 31.82 19.58 -11.46
C ARG A 531 30.58 18.90 -10.96
N THR A 532 29.87 19.51 -10.03
CA THR A 532 28.57 19.06 -9.56
C THR A 532 27.45 19.85 -10.23
N TYR A 533 26.47 19.15 -10.78
CA TYR A 533 25.19 19.69 -11.21
C TYR A 533 24.11 19.31 -10.19
N MET A 534 23.48 20.31 -9.57
CA MET A 534 22.35 20.11 -8.67
C MET A 534 21.04 20.21 -9.47
N LEU A 535 20.34 19.07 -9.59
CA LEU A 535 19.13 18.93 -10.39
C LEU A 535 17.88 19.00 -9.51
N ASP A 536 16.90 19.80 -9.93
CA ASP A 536 15.58 19.83 -9.32
C ASP A 536 14.70 18.74 -9.94
N ALA A 537 14.44 17.66 -9.19
CA ALA A 537 13.58 16.56 -9.59
C ALA A 537 12.08 16.88 -9.43
N THR A 538 11.71 18.09 -9.03
CA THR A 538 10.30 18.51 -8.86
C THR A 538 9.58 18.49 -10.20
N ASN A 539 8.44 17.81 -10.25
CA ASN A 539 7.55 17.85 -11.39
C ASN A 539 6.39 18.82 -11.14
N TYR A 540 6.52 20.05 -11.61
CA TYR A 540 5.46 21.07 -11.48
C TYR A 540 4.20 20.75 -12.29
N GLY A 541 4.29 19.86 -13.30
CA GLY A 541 3.18 19.36 -14.10
C GLY A 541 2.41 18.19 -13.47
N LEU A 542 2.86 17.70 -12.28
CA LEU A 542 2.24 16.57 -11.60
C LEU A 542 0.76 16.87 -11.30
N SER A 543 -0.09 15.89 -11.49
CA SER A 543 -1.53 15.93 -11.18
C SER A 543 -1.92 14.76 -10.27
N PRO A 544 -3.08 14.82 -9.58
CA PRO A 544 -3.57 13.67 -8.82
C PRO A 544 -3.83 12.48 -9.73
N ALA A 545 -3.55 11.29 -9.21
CA ALA A 545 -3.92 10.05 -9.89
C ALA A 545 -5.42 9.81 -9.76
N HIS A 546 -6.09 9.43 -10.85
CA HIS A 546 -7.50 9.09 -10.83
C HIS A 546 -7.76 7.70 -11.45
N ASN A 547 -8.75 7.02 -10.89
CA ASN A 547 -9.19 5.70 -11.31
C ASN A 547 -10.69 5.75 -11.63
N ASP A 548 -11.05 5.46 -12.87
CA ASP A 548 -12.42 5.30 -13.32
C ASP A 548 -12.84 3.85 -13.15
N LYS A 549 -13.93 3.62 -12.43
CA LYS A 549 -14.43 2.29 -12.06
C LYS A 549 -15.85 2.09 -12.48
N TRP A 550 -16.19 0.85 -12.86
CA TRP A 550 -17.55 0.39 -12.95
C TRP A 550 -17.65 -1.08 -12.54
N GLU A 551 -18.82 -1.46 -12.03
CA GLU A 551 -19.11 -2.83 -11.64
C GLU A 551 -20.59 -3.18 -11.80
N ILE A 552 -20.85 -4.46 -12.04
CA ILE A 552 -22.18 -5.06 -11.99
C ILE A 552 -22.11 -6.27 -11.08
N ARG A 553 -23.06 -6.36 -10.14
CA ARG A 553 -23.17 -7.48 -9.21
C ARG A 553 -24.59 -8.05 -9.24
N ILE A 554 -24.70 -9.37 -9.27
CA ILE A 554 -25.92 -10.12 -9.08
C ILE A 554 -25.82 -10.86 -7.77
N GLY A 555 -26.81 -10.70 -6.90
CA GLY A 555 -26.93 -11.42 -5.63
C GLY A 555 -28.24 -12.21 -5.59
N ALA A 556 -28.19 -13.41 -5.05
CA ALA A 556 -29.35 -14.26 -4.83
C ALA A 556 -29.36 -14.76 -3.37
N TYR A 557 -30.51 -14.71 -2.73
CA TYR A 557 -30.69 -15.20 -1.37
C TYR A 557 -31.90 -16.10 -1.31
N CYS A 558 -31.75 -17.33 -0.78
CA CYS A 558 -32.82 -18.30 -0.61
C CYS A 558 -32.61 -19.18 0.63
N ASP A 559 -33.50 -19.14 1.60
CA ASP A 559 -33.49 -20.03 2.77
C ASP A 559 -32.15 -20.11 3.51
N GLY A 560 -31.55 -18.96 3.80
CA GLY A 560 -30.25 -18.85 4.48
C GLY A 560 -29.02 -19.12 3.59
N ASN A 561 -29.21 -19.48 2.32
CA ASN A 561 -28.13 -19.56 1.33
C ASN A 561 -28.00 -18.23 0.61
N GLN A 562 -26.78 -17.79 0.40
CA GLN A 562 -26.45 -16.55 -0.29
C GLN A 562 -25.45 -16.83 -1.40
N PHE A 563 -25.75 -16.35 -2.60
CA PHE A 563 -24.83 -16.36 -3.73
C PHE A 563 -24.63 -14.94 -4.25
N SER A 564 -23.44 -14.59 -4.65
CA SER A 564 -23.14 -13.35 -5.35
C SER A 564 -22.08 -13.55 -6.41
N VAL A 565 -22.20 -12.83 -7.51
CA VAL A 565 -21.19 -12.70 -8.54
C VAL A 565 -21.06 -11.25 -8.95
N THR A 566 -19.83 -10.77 -9.09
CA THR A 566 -19.50 -9.39 -9.47
C THR A 566 -18.54 -9.41 -10.64
N TYR A 567 -18.85 -8.68 -11.70
CA TYR A 567 -17.88 -8.30 -12.73
C TYR A 567 -17.51 -6.83 -12.53
N PHE A 568 -16.21 -6.50 -12.63
CA PHE A 568 -15.72 -5.14 -12.48
C PHE A 568 -14.64 -4.81 -13.50
N LYS A 569 -14.49 -3.51 -13.78
CA LYS A 569 -13.37 -2.95 -14.53
C LYS A 569 -12.96 -1.61 -13.94
N GLU A 570 -11.64 -1.43 -13.82
CA GLU A 570 -11.01 -0.22 -13.30
C GLU A 570 -9.93 0.22 -14.28
N ARG A 571 -9.85 1.54 -14.52
CA ARG A 571 -8.87 2.13 -15.44
C ARG A 571 -8.24 3.36 -14.82
N MET A 572 -6.96 3.26 -14.50
CA MET A 572 -6.11 4.36 -14.07
C MET A 572 -5.03 4.56 -15.12
N THR A 573 -4.88 5.80 -15.62
CA THR A 573 -3.87 6.17 -16.63
C THR A 573 -2.96 7.29 -16.16
N THR A 574 -3.19 7.80 -14.96
CA THR A 574 -2.49 8.93 -14.35
C THR A 574 -1.80 8.55 -13.03
N GLY A 575 -1.52 7.26 -12.84
CA GLY A 575 -0.85 6.78 -11.64
C GLY A 575 0.57 7.36 -11.51
N PHE A 576 1.05 7.46 -10.27
CA PHE A 576 2.40 7.95 -10.00
C PHE A 576 3.45 6.92 -10.37
N ARG A 577 4.52 7.42 -10.96
CA ARG A 577 5.65 6.61 -11.40
C ARG A 577 6.92 7.44 -11.44
N THR A 578 8.06 6.81 -11.21
CA THR A 578 9.37 7.38 -11.50
C THR A 578 9.67 7.23 -13.00
N SER A 579 9.99 8.33 -13.66
CA SER A 579 10.39 8.37 -15.07
C SER A 579 11.73 9.07 -15.24
N SER A 580 12.54 8.61 -16.19
CA SER A 580 13.83 9.21 -16.48
C SER A 580 13.70 10.41 -17.41
N VAL A 581 14.47 11.45 -17.11
CA VAL A 581 14.61 12.67 -17.92
C VAL A 581 16.05 12.76 -18.37
N ALA A 582 16.26 12.97 -19.69
CA ALA A 582 17.57 13.18 -20.27
C ALA A 582 17.95 14.66 -20.23
N ARG A 583 19.23 14.94 -20.02
CA ARG A 583 19.80 16.29 -20.04
C ARG A 583 21.25 16.26 -20.48
N PRO A 584 21.74 17.25 -21.25
CA PRO A 584 23.15 17.48 -21.49
C PRO A 584 23.85 18.10 -20.27
N PHE A 585 25.11 17.71 -20.07
CA PHE A 585 26.00 18.21 -19.05
C PHE A 585 27.34 18.55 -19.68
N THR A 586 27.76 19.82 -19.56
CA THR A 586 29.04 20.30 -20.08
C THR A 586 30.05 20.40 -18.94
N TYR A 587 31.26 19.90 -19.17
CA TYR A 587 32.33 19.90 -18.21
C TYR A 587 33.69 20.08 -18.90
N ARG A 588 34.71 20.48 -18.15
CA ARG A 588 36.07 20.61 -18.62
C ARG A 588 36.80 19.29 -18.48
N ASP A 589 37.27 18.73 -19.58
CA ASP A 589 38.11 17.55 -19.57
C ASP A 589 39.58 17.97 -19.64
N TYR A 590 40.20 18.01 -18.47
CA TYR A 590 41.58 18.42 -18.34
C TYR A 590 42.53 17.33 -18.86
N ASN A 591 43.55 17.74 -19.65
CA ASN A 591 44.52 16.83 -20.20
C ASN A 591 45.54 16.39 -19.14
N GLU A 592 45.26 15.28 -18.43
CA GLU A 592 46.14 14.72 -17.42
C GLU A 592 47.57 14.45 -17.95
N ALA A 593 47.72 14.05 -19.21
CA ALA A 593 48.99 13.76 -19.83
C ALA A 593 49.94 14.98 -19.98
N ALA A 594 49.39 16.18 -19.85
CA ALA A 594 50.17 17.42 -19.88
C ALA A 594 50.87 17.72 -18.52
N ILE A 595 50.52 16.96 -17.45
CA ILE A 595 51.10 17.20 -16.11
C ILE A 595 52.48 16.56 -16.00
N ALA A 596 53.51 17.39 -15.76
CA ALA A 596 54.88 16.94 -15.54
C ALA A 596 55.08 16.37 -14.12
N GLY A 597 54.56 15.18 -13.87
CA GLY A 597 54.44 14.57 -12.54
C GLY A 597 55.77 14.42 -11.76
N SER A 598 56.93 14.31 -12.44
CA SER A 598 58.24 14.21 -11.80
C SER A 598 58.76 15.53 -11.20
N MET A 599 58.12 16.67 -11.51
CA MET A 599 58.53 18.01 -11.05
C MET A 599 57.55 18.57 -10.00
N LEU A 600 56.48 17.86 -9.63
CA LEU A 600 55.50 18.35 -8.70
C LEU A 600 56.03 18.38 -7.26
N THR A 601 55.87 19.50 -6.61
CA THR A 601 56.09 19.73 -5.16
C THR A 601 54.79 20.00 -4.42
N ALA A 602 53.68 20.20 -5.16
CA ALA A 602 52.28 20.40 -4.70
C ALA A 602 51.31 19.80 -5.73
N PRO A 603 50.01 19.64 -5.42
CA PRO A 603 48.99 19.26 -6.41
C PRO A 603 49.07 20.18 -7.64
N PRO A 604 48.87 19.63 -8.86
CA PRO A 604 48.96 20.44 -10.08
C PRO A 604 47.90 21.57 -10.11
N GLU A 605 48.30 22.77 -10.49
CA GLU A 605 47.34 23.90 -10.62
C GLU A 605 46.53 23.78 -11.89
N LEU A 606 45.21 23.97 -11.80
CA LEU A 606 44.28 23.83 -12.94
C LEU A 606 44.58 24.82 -14.05
N THR A 607 45.10 26.00 -13.72
CA THR A 607 45.47 27.05 -14.69
C THR A 607 46.58 26.63 -15.63
N ASP A 608 47.39 25.68 -15.22
CA ASP A 608 48.53 25.18 -15.96
C ASP A 608 48.22 23.96 -16.83
N ILE A 609 47.02 23.44 -16.72
CA ILE A 609 46.59 22.23 -17.42
C ILE A 609 45.61 22.61 -18.56
N PRO A 610 45.94 22.28 -19.82
CA PRO A 610 45.02 22.49 -20.92
C PRO A 610 43.77 21.60 -20.75
N TYR A 611 42.60 22.12 -21.17
CA TYR A 611 41.37 21.38 -21.14
C TYR A 611 40.57 21.57 -22.44
N GLU A 612 39.60 20.67 -22.64
CA GLU A 612 38.58 20.71 -23.69
C GLU A 612 37.20 20.72 -23.05
N ASP A 613 36.30 21.60 -23.49
CA ASP A 613 34.89 21.55 -23.09
C ASP A 613 34.21 20.36 -23.75
N LYS A 614 33.73 19.41 -22.96
CA LYS A 614 32.98 18.23 -23.40
C LYS A 614 31.54 18.27 -22.91
N THR A 615 30.63 17.77 -23.72
CA THR A 615 29.23 17.61 -23.35
C THR A 615 28.84 16.15 -23.42
N ILE A 616 28.27 15.63 -22.32
CA ILE A 616 27.70 14.28 -22.25
C ILE A 616 26.24 14.33 -21.85
N LEU A 617 25.49 13.32 -22.28
CA LEU A 617 24.14 13.14 -21.81
C LEU A 617 24.10 12.32 -20.50
N GLY A 618 23.16 12.65 -19.65
CA GLY A 618 22.85 11.87 -18.45
C GLY A 618 21.37 11.81 -18.16
N LEU A 619 20.97 10.86 -17.34
CA LEU A 619 19.61 10.67 -16.89
C LEU A 619 19.46 11.02 -15.41
N TYR A 620 18.35 11.64 -15.06
CA TYR A 620 17.89 11.74 -13.70
C TYR A 620 16.41 11.36 -13.60
N SER A 621 15.98 10.96 -12.41
CA SER A 621 14.63 10.46 -12.18
C SER A 621 13.73 11.51 -11.55
N ARG A 622 12.47 11.58 -11.98
CA ARG A 622 11.42 12.38 -11.34
C ARG A 622 10.09 11.65 -11.31
N THR A 623 9.22 12.02 -10.37
CA THR A 623 7.84 11.49 -10.32
C THR A 623 6.99 12.08 -11.44
N THR A 624 6.29 11.23 -12.19
CA THR A 624 5.33 11.62 -13.24
C THR A 624 3.99 10.89 -13.05
N ASN A 625 3.00 11.25 -13.88
CA ASN A 625 1.73 10.53 -13.97
C ASN A 625 1.78 9.37 -15.00
N GLY A 626 2.96 8.81 -15.22
CA GLY A 626 3.23 7.83 -16.27
C GLY A 626 2.81 6.38 -15.97
N SER A 627 2.16 6.08 -14.84
CA SER A 627 1.69 4.73 -14.54
C SER A 627 0.26 4.50 -15.06
N LYS A 628 0.10 3.42 -15.81
CA LYS A 628 -1.19 2.92 -16.30
C LYS A 628 -1.48 1.56 -15.68
N LEU A 629 -2.60 1.47 -14.97
CA LEU A 629 -3.07 0.27 -14.31
C LEU A 629 -4.51 -0.01 -14.74
N ILE A 630 -4.72 -1.13 -15.42
CA ILE A 630 -6.05 -1.60 -15.79
C ILE A 630 -6.32 -2.91 -15.06
N LYS A 631 -7.43 -2.98 -14.32
CA LYS A 631 -7.88 -4.17 -13.63
C LYS A 631 -9.25 -4.56 -14.15
N GLU A 632 -9.44 -5.85 -14.39
CA GLU A 632 -10.74 -6.43 -14.68
C GLU A 632 -10.84 -7.80 -14.02
N GLY A 633 -12.06 -8.20 -13.65
CA GLY A 633 -12.21 -9.50 -13.02
C GLY A 633 -13.64 -9.88 -12.68
N ILE A 634 -13.78 -11.13 -12.29
CA ILE A 634 -15.01 -11.72 -11.78
C ILE A 634 -14.74 -12.24 -10.39
N GLU A 635 -15.55 -11.82 -9.43
CA GLU A 635 -15.53 -12.30 -8.04
C GLU A 635 -16.83 -13.06 -7.79
N TRP A 636 -16.78 -14.20 -7.08
CA TRP A 636 -17.96 -14.92 -6.66
C TRP A 636 -17.86 -15.41 -5.23
N GLN A 637 -19.01 -15.51 -4.59
CA GLN A 637 -19.13 -16.06 -3.24
C GLN A 637 -20.46 -16.80 -3.09
N LEU A 638 -20.40 -18.04 -2.57
CA LEU A 638 -21.53 -18.83 -2.14
C LEU A 638 -21.36 -19.13 -0.66
N SER A 639 -22.37 -18.83 0.14
CA SER A 639 -22.44 -19.18 1.56
C SER A 639 -23.73 -19.95 1.81
N THR A 640 -23.63 -21.15 2.34
CA THR A 640 -24.80 -21.97 2.65
C THR A 640 -25.29 -21.71 4.09
N LYS A 641 -26.55 -22.04 4.37
CA LYS A 641 -26.96 -22.24 5.75
C LYS A 641 -26.20 -23.43 6.35
N ARG A 642 -26.22 -23.55 7.67
CA ARG A 642 -25.69 -24.78 8.32
C ARG A 642 -26.65 -25.94 8.08
N TYR A 643 -26.14 -27.05 7.56
CA TYR A 643 -26.87 -28.31 7.41
C TYR A 643 -26.88 -29.05 8.73
N ASN A 644 -28.06 -29.15 9.38
CA ASN A 644 -28.19 -29.70 10.73
C ASN A 644 -27.76 -31.16 10.85
N ALA A 645 -27.89 -31.97 9.81
CA ALA A 645 -27.49 -33.37 9.80
C ALA A 645 -25.99 -33.56 10.02
N ILE A 646 -25.17 -32.78 9.34
CA ILE A 646 -23.69 -32.82 9.40
C ILE A 646 -23.09 -31.68 10.24
N LYS A 647 -23.93 -30.79 10.82
CA LYS A 647 -23.54 -29.63 11.60
C LYS A 647 -22.56 -28.70 10.88
N THR A 648 -22.55 -28.73 9.55
CA THR A 648 -21.56 -28.07 8.69
C THR A 648 -22.19 -26.97 7.85
N ARG A 649 -21.47 -25.88 7.69
CA ARG A 649 -21.71 -24.80 6.76
C ARG A 649 -20.62 -24.80 5.70
N PHE A 650 -20.97 -24.55 4.45
CA PHE A 650 -20.02 -24.39 3.35
C PHE A 650 -19.94 -22.95 2.90
N THR A 651 -18.73 -22.49 2.63
CA THR A 651 -18.46 -21.23 1.96
C THR A 651 -17.53 -21.49 0.79
N VAL A 652 -17.94 -21.08 -0.41
CA VAL A 652 -17.10 -21.15 -1.60
C VAL A 652 -16.93 -19.72 -2.09
N ASN A 653 -15.70 -19.27 -2.21
CA ASN A 653 -15.39 -17.99 -2.82
C ASN A 653 -14.26 -18.13 -3.83
N GLY A 654 -14.13 -17.18 -4.72
CA GLY A 654 -13.03 -17.16 -5.66
C GLY A 654 -13.07 -15.92 -6.53
N ALA A 655 -12.03 -15.81 -7.35
CA ALA A 655 -11.93 -14.71 -8.31
C ALA A 655 -11.08 -15.09 -9.52
N TRP A 656 -11.44 -14.50 -10.64
CA TRP A 656 -10.57 -14.33 -11.78
C TRP A 656 -10.19 -12.87 -11.89
N PHE A 657 -8.88 -12.58 -11.89
CA PHE A 657 -8.35 -11.25 -12.06
C PHE A 657 -7.40 -11.19 -13.26
N ARG A 658 -7.52 -10.13 -14.02
CA ARG A 658 -6.56 -9.72 -15.04
C ARG A 658 -6.11 -8.30 -14.74
N THR A 659 -4.79 -8.11 -14.63
CA THR A 659 -4.18 -6.83 -14.33
C THR A 659 -3.13 -6.51 -15.38
N THR A 660 -3.25 -5.32 -15.98
CA THR A 660 -2.26 -4.77 -16.90
C THR A 660 -1.55 -3.62 -16.22
N TYR A 661 -0.24 -3.77 -16.06
CA TYR A 661 0.68 -2.74 -15.59
C TYR A 661 1.47 -2.22 -16.78
N SER A 662 1.41 -0.92 -17.07
CA SER A 662 2.12 -0.35 -18.20
C SER A 662 2.43 1.13 -18.00
N ASN A 663 3.19 1.69 -18.94
CA ASN A 663 3.36 3.14 -19.04
C ASN A 663 2.15 3.80 -19.70
N SER A 664 1.87 5.05 -19.34
CA SER A 664 0.98 5.95 -20.06
C SER A 664 1.72 7.10 -20.75
N GLU A 665 3.02 7.26 -20.50
CA GLU A 665 3.87 8.32 -21.07
C GLU A 665 5.16 7.71 -21.62
N PRO A 666 5.70 8.22 -22.73
CA PRO A 666 7.03 7.83 -23.23
C PRO A 666 8.12 8.20 -22.24
N MET A 667 9.28 7.56 -22.34
CA MET A 667 10.40 7.80 -21.43
C MET A 667 11.75 7.65 -22.10
N PHE A 668 12.73 8.39 -21.58
CA PHE A 668 14.12 8.18 -21.93
C PHE A 668 14.70 6.94 -21.26
N ARG A 669 15.52 6.19 -21.99
CA ARG A 669 16.22 5.00 -21.45
C ARG A 669 17.64 4.94 -22.00
N THR A 670 18.59 4.53 -21.15
CA THR A 670 19.93 4.08 -21.56
C THR A 670 19.93 2.57 -21.67
N ASN A 671 19.75 2.05 -22.88
CA ASN A 671 19.61 0.61 -23.10
C ASN A 671 20.87 -0.05 -23.60
N THR A 672 21.94 0.72 -23.82
CA THR A 672 23.19 0.22 -24.38
C THR A 672 24.38 0.59 -23.52
N SER A 673 25.33 -0.32 -23.44
CA SER A 673 26.69 -0.08 -22.91
C SER A 673 27.72 -0.07 -24.06
N ALA A 674 27.28 0.02 -25.31
CA ALA A 674 28.16 0.04 -26.45
C ALA A 674 29.10 1.22 -26.40
N VAL A 675 30.34 0.96 -26.81
CA VAL A 675 31.41 1.96 -26.99
C VAL A 675 31.80 1.93 -28.44
N VAL A 676 31.67 3.05 -29.11
CA VAL A 676 32.00 3.19 -30.54
C VAL A 676 33.07 4.26 -30.67
N GLU A 677 34.17 3.92 -31.33
CA GLU A 677 35.35 4.80 -31.46
C GLU A 677 35.85 5.38 -30.15
N GLY A 678 35.83 4.56 -29.09
CA GLY A 678 36.25 4.97 -27.74
C GLY A 678 35.22 5.80 -26.95
N LYS A 679 34.05 6.10 -27.54
CA LYS A 679 33.01 6.92 -26.92
C LYS A 679 31.81 6.05 -26.51
N PRO A 680 31.33 6.11 -25.24
CA PRO A 680 30.10 5.44 -24.82
C PRO A 680 28.88 6.05 -25.54
N VAL A 681 28.10 5.23 -26.26
CA VAL A 681 26.94 5.69 -27.03
C VAL A 681 25.90 6.38 -26.13
N ASN A 682 25.68 5.87 -24.92
CA ASN A 682 24.73 6.41 -23.95
C ASN A 682 25.10 7.80 -23.37
N GLN A 683 26.33 8.26 -23.62
CA GLN A 683 26.78 9.62 -23.30
C GLN A 683 26.57 10.60 -24.47
N LEU A 684 26.40 10.08 -25.69
CA LEU A 684 26.20 10.88 -26.91
C LEU A 684 24.72 10.95 -27.31
N TYR A 685 24.00 9.83 -27.15
CA TYR A 685 22.63 9.68 -27.59
C TYR A 685 21.82 8.89 -26.57
N ILE A 686 20.63 9.38 -26.21
CA ILE A 686 19.68 8.69 -25.32
C ILE A 686 18.37 8.51 -26.03
N GLY A 687 17.92 7.27 -26.20
CA GLY A 687 16.67 6.94 -26.86
C GLY A 687 15.44 7.33 -26.05
N TYR A 688 14.40 7.79 -26.75
CA TYR A 688 13.07 8.13 -26.24
C TYR A 688 12.08 7.10 -26.78
N TYR A 689 11.50 6.27 -25.89
CA TYR A 689 10.70 5.10 -26.25
C TYR A 689 9.24 5.33 -25.94
N ASP A 690 8.38 4.78 -26.78
CA ASP A 690 6.94 4.79 -26.58
C ASP A 690 6.54 4.08 -25.26
N ASN A 691 5.30 4.24 -24.89
CA ASN A 691 4.71 3.79 -23.63
C ASN A 691 4.22 2.33 -23.64
N SER A 692 4.68 1.50 -24.60
CA SER A 692 4.21 0.12 -24.75
C SER A 692 4.70 -0.86 -23.68
N SER A 693 5.77 -0.51 -22.96
CA SER A 693 6.32 -1.41 -21.93
C SER A 693 5.35 -1.70 -20.80
N GLY A 694 5.27 -2.96 -20.40
CA GLY A 694 4.40 -3.36 -19.31
C GLY A 694 4.24 -4.87 -19.19
N THR A 695 3.40 -5.27 -18.23
CA THR A 695 3.15 -6.67 -17.91
C THR A 695 1.66 -6.93 -17.72
N ILE A 696 1.16 -7.98 -18.31
CA ILE A 696 -0.19 -8.50 -18.12
C ILE A 696 -0.10 -9.71 -17.19
N ARG A 697 -0.86 -9.71 -16.10
CA ARG A 697 -0.97 -10.81 -15.16
C ARG A 697 -2.41 -11.28 -15.05
N GLU A 698 -2.59 -12.60 -14.97
CA GLU A 698 -3.91 -13.21 -14.80
C GLU A 698 -3.83 -14.28 -13.72
N GLN A 699 -4.89 -14.39 -12.94
CA GLN A 699 -5.03 -15.38 -11.88
C GLN A 699 -6.47 -15.85 -11.77
N LEU A 700 -6.65 -17.14 -11.56
CA LEU A 700 -7.94 -17.75 -11.23
C LEU A 700 -7.76 -18.61 -9.98
N ASN A 701 -8.50 -18.30 -8.92
CA ASN A 701 -8.49 -19.08 -7.70
C ASN A 701 -9.90 -19.36 -7.16
N THR A 702 -10.01 -20.40 -6.34
CA THR A 702 -11.24 -20.79 -5.64
C THR A 702 -10.88 -21.33 -4.28
N ASN A 703 -11.57 -20.89 -3.24
CA ASN A 703 -11.46 -21.39 -1.87
C ASN A 703 -12.77 -22.07 -1.48
N VAL A 704 -12.66 -23.26 -0.92
CA VAL A 704 -13.80 -24.03 -0.38
C VAL A 704 -13.56 -24.24 1.10
N MET A 705 -14.46 -23.75 1.92
CA MET A 705 -14.39 -23.83 3.38
C MET A 705 -15.57 -24.66 3.90
N ALA A 706 -15.30 -25.58 4.81
CA ALA A 706 -16.29 -26.40 5.52
C ALA A 706 -16.15 -26.18 7.02
N ASP A 707 -17.12 -25.48 7.63
CA ASP A 707 -17.11 -25.14 9.06
C ASP A 707 -18.12 -26.02 9.80
N THR A 708 -17.63 -26.94 10.61
CA THR A 708 -18.41 -27.88 11.41
C THR A 708 -18.37 -27.50 12.88
N TYR A 709 -19.53 -27.23 13.47
CA TYR A 709 -19.65 -26.92 14.90
C TYR A 709 -20.45 -27.96 15.64
N ILE A 710 -19.82 -28.66 16.60
CA ILE A 710 -20.41 -29.69 17.45
C ILE A 710 -20.70 -29.08 18.82
N LYS A 711 -21.89 -28.51 18.99
CA LYS A 711 -22.32 -27.78 20.20
C LYS A 711 -22.10 -28.62 21.50
N ARG A 712 -22.45 -29.93 21.48
CA ARG A 712 -22.32 -30.78 22.67
C ARG A 712 -20.88 -30.90 23.19
N LEU A 713 -19.91 -30.80 22.28
CA LEU A 713 -18.49 -30.91 22.59
C LEU A 713 -17.82 -29.52 22.67
N GLY A 714 -18.48 -28.43 22.28
CA GLY A 714 -17.84 -27.12 22.13
C GLY A 714 -16.69 -27.14 21.16
N LEU A 715 -16.78 -27.93 20.08
CA LEU A 715 -15.72 -28.08 19.08
C LEU A 715 -16.14 -27.48 17.75
N THR A 716 -15.26 -26.67 17.17
CA THR A 716 -15.37 -26.15 15.81
C THR A 716 -14.20 -26.69 14.98
N PHE A 717 -14.51 -27.27 13.83
CA PHE A 717 -13.55 -27.70 12.83
C PHE A 717 -13.76 -26.88 11.57
N SER A 718 -12.70 -26.29 11.04
CA SER A 718 -12.72 -25.62 9.74
C SER A 718 -11.67 -26.24 8.85
N LEU A 719 -12.14 -26.81 7.75
CA LEU A 719 -11.29 -27.33 6.68
C LEU A 719 -11.41 -26.37 5.50
N THR A 720 -10.27 -25.85 5.03
CA THR A 720 -10.21 -24.94 3.89
C THR A 720 -9.35 -25.53 2.80
N ALA A 721 -9.91 -25.71 1.60
CA ALA A 721 -9.16 -26.05 0.40
C ALA A 721 -8.99 -24.77 -0.43
N GLU A 722 -7.75 -24.34 -0.62
CA GLU A 722 -7.35 -23.19 -1.44
C GLU A 722 -6.78 -23.70 -2.75
N MET A 723 -7.42 -23.37 -3.86
CA MET A 723 -7.05 -23.82 -5.20
C MET A 723 -6.71 -22.63 -6.08
N THR A 724 -5.53 -22.60 -6.66
CA THR A 724 -5.18 -21.67 -7.75
C THR A 724 -5.10 -22.48 -9.04
N TRP A 725 -6.03 -22.24 -9.95
CA TRP A 725 -6.14 -22.96 -11.20
C TRP A 725 -5.04 -22.61 -12.18
N PHE A 726 -4.66 -21.36 -12.17
CA PHE A 726 -3.48 -20.86 -12.87
C PHE A 726 -3.10 -19.46 -12.41
N TYR A 727 -1.83 -19.16 -12.57
CA TYR A 727 -1.28 -17.81 -12.56
C TYR A 727 -0.47 -17.61 -13.83
N SER A 728 -0.58 -16.47 -14.48
CA SER A 728 0.19 -16.20 -15.69
C SER A 728 0.72 -14.78 -15.73
N THR A 729 1.88 -14.63 -16.35
CA THR A 729 2.54 -13.36 -16.62
C THR A 729 2.92 -13.30 -18.09
N LYS A 730 2.72 -12.13 -18.71
CA LYS A 730 3.13 -11.84 -20.07
C LYS A 730 3.62 -10.40 -20.16
N ASN A 731 4.83 -10.18 -20.69
CA ASN A 731 5.28 -8.85 -21.05
C ASN A 731 4.53 -8.35 -22.29
N MET A 732 4.22 -7.06 -22.31
CA MET A 732 3.61 -6.43 -23.50
C MET A 732 4.65 -6.37 -24.61
N ALA A 733 4.21 -6.58 -25.84
CA ALA A 733 5.10 -6.59 -26.99
C ALA A 733 5.67 -5.18 -27.25
N GLU A 734 6.96 -5.12 -27.52
CA GLU A 734 7.70 -3.92 -27.89
C GLU A 734 8.49 -4.21 -29.17
N ASN A 735 8.64 -3.22 -30.06
CA ASN A 735 9.47 -3.36 -31.25
C ASN A 735 10.95 -3.04 -31.00
N GLY A 736 11.28 -2.50 -29.83
CA GLY A 736 12.63 -2.14 -29.43
C GLY A 736 13.17 -0.84 -30.04
N MET A 737 12.44 -0.23 -30.94
CA MET A 737 12.87 1.01 -31.59
C MET A 737 12.49 2.23 -30.76
N PRO A 738 13.39 3.21 -30.58
CA PRO A 738 12.99 4.50 -30.04
C PRO A 738 12.12 5.24 -31.07
N THR A 739 11.23 6.10 -30.56
CA THR A 739 10.47 7.03 -31.43
C THR A 739 11.27 8.30 -31.74
N ALA A 740 12.19 8.63 -30.84
CA ALA A 740 13.07 9.77 -30.94
C ALA A 740 14.34 9.51 -30.10
N TYR A 741 15.32 10.40 -30.22
CA TYR A 741 16.51 10.40 -29.35
C TYR A 741 16.96 11.83 -29.05
N MET A 742 17.61 12.01 -27.90
CA MET A 742 18.28 13.24 -27.54
C MET A 742 19.77 13.13 -27.93
N ALA A 743 20.31 14.17 -28.53
CA ALA A 743 21.74 14.33 -28.79
C ALA A 743 22.39 15.29 -27.77
N THR A 744 23.73 15.40 -27.80
CA THR A 744 24.50 16.22 -26.84
C THR A 744 24.21 17.73 -26.91
N ASP A 745 23.61 18.20 -28.01
CA ASP A 745 23.10 19.57 -28.11
C ASP A 745 21.80 19.84 -27.30
N GLY A 746 21.23 18.78 -26.68
CA GLY A 746 20.01 18.84 -25.91
C GLY A 746 18.72 18.81 -26.73
N ASN A 747 18.81 18.72 -28.05
CA ASN A 747 17.65 18.62 -28.91
C ASN A 747 17.17 17.18 -29.06
N ILE A 748 15.87 17.04 -29.29
CA ILE A 748 15.21 15.74 -29.52
C ILE A 748 14.95 15.60 -31.00
N TYR A 749 15.52 14.56 -31.58
CA TYR A 749 15.40 14.23 -33.00
C TYR A 749 14.50 13.01 -33.19
N PRO A 750 13.63 12.98 -34.20
CA PRO A 750 12.86 11.79 -34.51
C PRO A 750 13.81 10.67 -34.95
N TYR A 751 13.56 9.43 -34.54
CA TYR A 751 14.28 8.25 -34.94
C TYR A 751 13.62 7.65 -36.18
N SER A 752 14.39 7.43 -37.24
CA SER A 752 13.94 6.89 -38.53
C SER A 752 14.53 5.51 -38.83
N GLU A 753 14.01 4.84 -39.83
CA GLU A 753 14.57 3.56 -40.29
C GLU A 753 16.01 3.72 -40.87
N ALA A 754 16.36 4.88 -41.39
CA ALA A 754 17.73 5.16 -41.86
C ALA A 754 18.75 5.18 -40.70
N ASP A 755 18.32 5.60 -39.50
CA ASP A 755 19.18 5.68 -38.31
C ASP A 755 19.60 4.30 -37.80
N ARG A 756 18.92 3.22 -38.22
CA ARG A 756 19.33 1.83 -37.91
C ARG A 756 20.66 1.44 -38.55
N SER A 757 21.09 2.14 -39.56
CA SER A 757 22.39 1.92 -40.21
C SER A 757 23.45 2.92 -39.81
N ASP A 758 23.09 3.89 -38.95
CA ASP A 758 24.07 4.84 -38.38
C ASP A 758 25.00 4.14 -37.36
N THR A 759 26.25 4.54 -37.37
CA THR A 759 27.33 3.93 -36.57
C THR A 759 27.03 3.96 -35.06
N TYR A 760 26.35 5.01 -34.57
CA TYR A 760 26.01 5.19 -33.17
C TYR A 760 24.53 4.88 -32.90
N LEU A 761 23.60 5.40 -33.70
CA LEU A 761 22.18 5.34 -33.43
C LEU A 761 21.59 3.92 -33.52
N GLN A 762 22.21 3.01 -34.30
CA GLN A 762 21.83 1.59 -34.35
C GLN A 762 21.78 0.93 -32.96
N TRP A 763 22.62 1.37 -32.02
CA TRP A 763 22.73 0.83 -30.67
C TRP A 763 21.61 1.28 -29.74
N LEU A 764 20.74 2.21 -30.17
CA LEU A 764 19.54 2.59 -29.42
C LEU A 764 18.41 1.57 -29.62
N VAL A 765 18.50 0.70 -30.62
CA VAL A 765 17.49 -0.34 -30.87
C VAL A 765 17.67 -1.48 -29.86
N ASN A 766 16.63 -1.76 -29.07
CA ASN A 766 16.61 -2.89 -28.15
C ASN A 766 16.34 -4.19 -28.90
N THR A 767 17.11 -5.21 -28.59
CA THR A 767 16.87 -6.57 -29.06
C THR A 767 16.25 -7.42 -27.97
N TYR A 768 15.24 -8.20 -28.31
CA TYR A 768 14.53 -9.03 -27.37
C TYR A 768 14.67 -10.51 -27.74
N SER A 769 14.75 -11.38 -26.72
CA SER A 769 14.71 -12.82 -26.95
C SER A 769 13.33 -13.25 -27.45
N SER A 770 13.25 -14.34 -28.21
CA SER A 770 12.00 -14.90 -28.71
C SER A 770 11.00 -15.27 -27.61
N THR A 771 11.48 -15.49 -26.38
CA THR A 771 10.66 -15.84 -25.20
C THR A 771 10.19 -14.64 -24.39
N GLN A 772 10.71 -13.42 -24.67
CA GLN A 772 10.45 -12.20 -23.89
C GLN A 772 8.97 -11.85 -23.74
N PHE A 773 8.22 -12.03 -24.82
CA PHE A 773 6.79 -11.65 -24.89
C PHE A 773 5.84 -12.84 -24.87
N VAL A 774 6.35 -14.04 -24.61
CA VAL A 774 5.54 -15.25 -24.50
C VAL A 774 4.89 -15.33 -23.11
N LYS A 775 3.63 -15.75 -23.06
CA LYS A 775 2.88 -15.91 -21.82
C LYS A 775 3.47 -17.07 -21.00
N GLN A 776 4.05 -16.75 -19.84
CA GLN A 776 4.46 -17.74 -18.87
C GLN A 776 3.25 -18.10 -17.99
N LYS A 777 2.93 -19.40 -17.90
CA LYS A 777 1.84 -19.91 -17.08
C LYS A 777 2.39 -20.82 -15.96
N THR A 778 2.01 -20.52 -14.72
CA THR A 778 2.18 -21.40 -13.57
C THR A 778 0.95 -22.31 -13.49
N PRO A 779 1.11 -23.65 -13.50
CA PRO A 779 -0.02 -24.58 -13.49
C PRO A 779 -0.72 -24.63 -12.13
N PHE A 780 -1.81 -25.39 -12.07
CA PHE A 780 -2.62 -25.62 -10.87
C PHE A 780 -1.77 -25.95 -9.64
N TRP A 781 -2.16 -25.39 -8.48
CA TRP A 781 -1.71 -25.82 -7.16
C TRP A 781 -2.84 -25.69 -6.16
N ALA A 782 -2.78 -26.47 -5.10
CA ALA A 782 -3.78 -26.44 -4.04
C ALA A 782 -3.14 -26.67 -2.67
N PHE A 783 -3.77 -26.11 -1.64
CA PHE A 783 -3.44 -26.30 -0.24
C PHE A 783 -4.70 -26.70 0.52
N VAL A 784 -4.53 -27.53 1.56
CA VAL A 784 -5.57 -27.83 2.54
C VAL A 784 -5.11 -27.36 3.91
N ASN A 785 -5.92 -26.51 4.53
CA ASN A 785 -5.68 -25.94 5.85
C ASN A 785 -6.72 -26.51 6.83
N LEU A 786 -6.30 -26.78 8.07
CA LEU A 786 -7.16 -27.27 9.14
C LEU A 786 -7.07 -26.35 10.36
N LYS A 787 -8.23 -25.97 10.90
CA LYS A 787 -8.33 -25.26 12.18
C LYS A 787 -9.29 -26.02 13.10
N VAL A 788 -8.90 -26.15 14.37
CA VAL A 788 -9.70 -26.80 15.40
C VAL A 788 -9.77 -25.88 16.61
N THR A 789 -10.98 -25.56 17.06
CA THR A 789 -11.20 -24.71 18.23
C THR A 789 -12.05 -25.48 19.24
N LYS A 790 -11.61 -25.48 20.50
CA LYS A 790 -12.31 -26.05 21.63
C LYS A 790 -12.72 -24.97 22.61
N ASP A 791 -14.02 -24.84 22.85
CA ASP A 791 -14.57 -23.98 23.89
C ASP A 791 -14.65 -24.76 25.23
N PHE A 792 -14.07 -24.20 26.29
CA PHE A 792 -14.17 -24.69 27.66
C PHE A 792 -15.09 -23.73 28.44
N GLY A 793 -16.39 -23.94 28.30
CA GLY A 793 -17.40 -23.01 28.80
C GLY A 793 -17.29 -21.62 28.16
N SER A 794 -17.56 -20.59 28.95
CA SER A 794 -17.46 -19.19 28.53
C SER A 794 -16.11 -18.55 28.83
N PHE A 795 -15.25 -19.22 29.63
CA PHE A 795 -14.06 -18.61 30.21
C PHE A 795 -12.77 -18.85 29.43
N MET A 796 -12.69 -19.96 28.65
CA MET A 796 -11.46 -20.29 27.92
C MET A 796 -11.77 -20.91 26.53
N LYS A 797 -10.98 -20.54 25.55
CA LYS A 797 -10.99 -21.11 24.21
C LYS A 797 -9.58 -21.50 23.83
N LEU A 798 -9.39 -22.75 23.41
CA LEU A 798 -8.13 -23.27 22.85
C LEU A 798 -8.32 -23.48 21.35
N ALA A 799 -7.38 -23.00 20.54
CA ALA A 799 -7.40 -23.19 19.10
C ALA A 799 -6.06 -23.69 18.60
N LEU A 800 -6.11 -24.61 17.63
CA LEU A 800 -4.97 -25.15 16.91
C LEU A 800 -5.19 -24.94 15.42
N PHE A 801 -4.16 -24.60 14.68
CA PHE A 801 -4.23 -24.50 13.23
C PHE A 801 -3.02 -25.13 12.57
N ILE A 802 -3.24 -25.68 11.38
CA ILE A 802 -2.21 -26.20 10.46
C ILE A 802 -2.56 -25.69 9.08
N ASP A 803 -1.79 -24.74 8.60
CA ASP A 803 -1.90 -24.27 7.22
C ASP A 803 -0.97 -25.09 6.32
N ARG A 804 -1.41 -25.40 5.10
CA ARG A 804 -0.72 -26.27 4.16
C ARG A 804 -0.46 -27.68 4.74
N MET A 805 -1.44 -28.22 5.47
CA MET A 805 -1.42 -29.59 5.99
C MET A 805 -1.24 -30.61 4.85
N ILE A 806 -1.90 -30.34 3.73
CA ILE A 806 -1.71 -31.06 2.46
C ILE A 806 -1.41 -30.00 1.42
N ASP A 807 -0.38 -30.23 0.61
CA ASP A 807 -0.02 -29.39 -0.51
C ASP A 807 0.09 -30.19 -1.80
N PHE A 808 -0.34 -29.59 -2.88
CA PHE A 808 -0.16 -30.06 -4.24
C PHE A 808 0.43 -28.93 -5.08
N MET A 809 1.72 -28.96 -5.31
CA MET A 809 2.48 -27.95 -6.03
C MET A 809 3.42 -28.60 -7.06
N PRO A 810 2.89 -29.08 -8.21
CA PRO A 810 3.73 -29.75 -9.21
C PRO A 810 4.79 -28.80 -9.76
N ASP A 811 5.97 -29.33 -10.03
CA ASP A 811 7.02 -28.63 -10.76
C ASP A 811 6.54 -28.29 -12.17
N TYR A 812 7.11 -27.26 -12.77
CA TYR A 812 6.78 -26.87 -14.14
C TYR A 812 8.00 -26.32 -14.87
N LYS A 813 7.91 -26.27 -16.20
CA LYS A 813 8.92 -25.64 -17.05
C LYS A 813 8.52 -24.22 -17.42
N THR A 814 9.49 -23.33 -17.34
CA THR A 814 9.34 -21.97 -17.87
C THR A 814 9.35 -21.98 -19.40
N VAL A 815 8.96 -20.86 -20.01
CA VAL A 815 9.05 -20.67 -21.48
C VAL A 815 10.49 -20.81 -21.98
N SER A 816 11.49 -20.46 -21.15
CA SER A 816 12.91 -20.63 -21.45
C SER A 816 13.43 -22.06 -21.23
N GLY A 817 12.55 -23.01 -20.86
CA GLY A 817 12.89 -24.42 -20.63
C GLY A 817 13.45 -24.75 -19.25
N LEU A 818 13.61 -23.76 -18.35
CA LEU A 818 14.08 -23.98 -16.99
C LEU A 818 13.00 -24.68 -16.15
N THR A 819 13.39 -25.69 -15.37
CA THR A 819 12.48 -26.36 -14.43
C THR A 819 12.40 -25.56 -13.14
N VAL A 820 11.21 -25.12 -12.78
CA VAL A 820 10.90 -24.50 -11.50
C VAL A 820 10.40 -25.57 -10.55
N ARG A 821 11.16 -25.85 -9.53
CA ARG A 821 10.75 -26.73 -8.42
C ARG A 821 10.02 -25.92 -7.38
N ARG A 822 8.87 -26.44 -6.92
CA ARG A 822 8.03 -25.77 -5.93
C ARG A 822 7.93 -26.63 -4.69
N THR A 823 8.22 -26.06 -3.55
CA THR A 823 8.08 -26.72 -2.24
C THR A 823 7.30 -25.82 -1.30
N SER A 824 6.49 -26.41 -0.47
CA SER A 824 5.78 -25.76 0.61
C SER A 824 6.16 -26.42 1.93
N LYS A 825 6.01 -25.69 3.02
CA LYS A 825 6.20 -26.23 4.37
C LYS A 825 4.90 -26.05 5.14
N PRO A 826 4.45 -27.05 5.92
CA PRO A 826 3.35 -26.87 6.85
C PRO A 826 3.66 -25.74 7.84
N TYR A 827 2.67 -24.93 8.13
CA TYR A 827 2.74 -23.87 9.12
C TYR A 827 1.67 -24.12 10.18
N PHE A 828 2.06 -24.18 11.43
CA PHE A 828 1.15 -24.52 12.51
C PHE A 828 1.37 -23.61 13.73
N GLY A 829 0.34 -23.51 14.53
CA GLY A 829 0.38 -22.75 15.76
C GLY A 829 -0.80 -23.04 16.66
N MET A 830 -0.75 -22.43 17.85
CA MET A 830 -1.79 -22.54 18.86
C MET A 830 -2.15 -21.17 19.45
N GLU A 831 -3.36 -21.07 19.91
CA GLU A 831 -3.88 -19.87 20.55
C GLU A 831 -4.75 -20.24 21.75
N ILE A 832 -4.59 -19.51 22.84
CA ILE A 832 -5.43 -19.61 24.02
C ILE A 832 -6.04 -18.25 24.29
N ASN A 833 -7.36 -18.22 24.43
CA ASN A 833 -8.12 -17.04 24.79
C ASN A 833 -8.80 -17.27 26.14
N PHE A 834 -8.67 -16.31 27.05
CA PHE A 834 -9.36 -16.26 28.34
C PHE A 834 -10.36 -15.10 28.35
N LYS A 835 -11.53 -15.33 28.98
CA LYS A 835 -12.55 -14.31 29.31
C LYS A 835 -12.93 -14.51 30.79
N LEU A 836 -12.36 -13.67 31.65
CA LEU A 836 -12.46 -13.79 33.11
C LEU A 836 -13.37 -12.72 33.72
#